data_9f100ec4e27a2406fbe97443d6dcbc11
#
_entry.id   9f100ec4e27a2406fbe97443d6dcbc11
#
_cell.length_a   1.000
_cell.length_b   1.000
_cell.length_c   1.000
_cell.angle_alpha   90.00
_cell.angle_beta   90.00
_cell.angle_gamma   90.00
#
_symmetry.space_group_name_H-M   'P 1'
#
loop_
_entity.id
_entity.type
_entity.pdbx_description
1 polymer ?
#
loop_
_entity_poly.entity_id
_entity_poly.type
_entity_poly.pdbx_seq_one_letter_code
_entity_poly.pdbx_strand_id
1 'polypeptide(L)'
;MDPKRLSSGSQQQVRLRIKRTKREWRPLEDRSCTDLPWFLLFTVFCVGMGCICGFTVATGGAARLILGYDSYGNTCSRRNEQIEGVRLSGLDHTDRKFVFFLDPCNIDLVQRKIRSAALCVSQCPPQELKTYQDLKTFAMVNGSELCSYELAGHKYPGHPDRFTRCPKLPVPPSKPLPLFRRCTPVDVSCYARFAEAVVTFVGDASVLHRLIAGVVASKEIIAGLCVLALVLSMILMVIIRYISAVLVWILTCLVVLGSLAGTGVLWWLYIDHRLHGNATAASSPAPREAKDQPEIGDGGQALLVYAVAASVFTVILLLLMLFMRKRVALTVALFHVAGKVFLHLPLLALQPFITFLALLLFWLYWTLVLLFLGTTGNPEQNEETGLIEFRLTGPLQYLPWYHFLGLVWISEFILACQQMTVAGAVVTYYFTRDKNRLPVTPILSSVLRLVRYHLGTVAKGSFIITLVKVPRLVLMYLHNQLKGRENVCARCLLKSCICCLWCLEKCLNYLNQNAYAATAINSTSFCTSARDAFVILVENALRVATINAIGDFVLFLGKVLIMTMTAFAGVLLLNSQRDYAEWLLPLAIVSLFSFLVAHCFLSVFEIVVDVLFLCFAVDTKYNDGSPGREFFMDKALMEFVESSRRLERAAERGRSRVKEAEMKPMKYFRRRRRV
;
A
#
# COMPACT_ATOMS: atom_id res chain seq x y z
N MET A 1 48.69 -27.95 52.23
CA MET A 1 47.77 -27.32 51.30
C MET A 1 47.28 -26.04 51.91
N ASP A 2 47.70 -24.92 51.31
CA ASP A 2 47.68 -23.58 51.90
C ASP A 2 46.30 -22.90 51.70
N PRO A 3 45.58 -22.52 52.78
CA PRO A 3 44.20 -21.92 52.69
C PRO A 3 44.18 -20.56 52.01
N LYS A 4 45.32 -19.91 51.79
CA LYS A 4 45.43 -18.56 51.13
C LYS A 4 45.24 -18.60 49.62
N ARG A 5 45.35 -19.73 48.92
CA ARG A 5 45.12 -19.83 47.46
C ARG A 5 43.63 -19.93 47.07
N LEU A 6 42.76 -20.46 47.95
CA LEU A 6 41.32 -20.54 47.68
C LEU A 6 40.56 -19.20 47.78
N SER A 7 41.06 -18.31 48.63
CA SER A 7 40.47 -16.95 48.80
C SER A 7 40.75 -16.01 47.60
N SER A 8 41.94 -16.17 46.97
CA SER A 8 42.33 -15.32 45.81
C SER A 8 41.52 -15.61 44.56
N GLY A 9 41.21 -16.90 44.28
CA GLY A 9 40.40 -17.28 43.09
C GLY A 9 38.95 -16.83 43.19
N SER A 10 38.36 -16.93 44.39
CA SER A 10 36.98 -16.47 44.64
C SER A 10 36.86 -14.93 44.54
N GLN A 11 37.81 -14.19 45.09
CA GLN A 11 37.83 -12.72 44.97
C GLN A 11 38.08 -12.27 43.53
N GLN A 12 38.88 -12.99 42.77
CA GLN A 12 39.15 -12.68 41.37
C GLN A 12 37.92 -13.00 40.48
N GLN A 13 37.20 -14.10 40.75
CA GLN A 13 35.92 -14.41 40.08
C GLN A 13 34.83 -13.40 40.46
N VAL A 14 34.73 -12.99 41.72
CA VAL A 14 33.78 -11.96 42.16
C VAL A 14 34.16 -10.61 41.55
N ARG A 15 35.46 -10.24 41.47
CA ARG A 15 35.89 -9.02 40.75
C ARG A 15 35.66 -9.09 39.25
N LEU A 16 35.83 -10.24 38.61
CA LEU A 16 35.48 -10.45 37.19
C LEU A 16 33.95 -10.43 36.98
N ARG A 17 33.17 -11.00 37.90
CA ARG A 17 31.70 -10.91 37.88
C ARG A 17 31.22 -9.48 38.11
N ILE A 18 31.82 -8.73 39.04
CA ILE A 18 31.53 -7.32 39.30
C ILE A 18 31.97 -6.44 38.12
N LYS A 19 33.10 -6.74 37.44
CA LYS A 19 33.51 -6.05 36.20
C LYS A 19 32.56 -6.37 35.03
N ARG A 20 32.02 -7.61 34.94
CA ARG A 20 31.01 -7.95 33.93
C ARG A 20 29.67 -7.24 34.14
N THR A 21 29.28 -6.95 35.40
CA THR A 21 28.04 -6.21 35.72
C THR A 21 28.15 -4.70 35.54
N LYS A 22 29.36 -4.14 35.34
CA LYS A 22 29.56 -2.70 35.09
C LYS A 22 29.82 -2.34 33.64
N ARG A 23 29.73 -3.28 32.69
CA ARG A 23 29.97 -2.98 31.28
C ARG A 23 28.72 -2.34 30.69
N GLU A 24 28.85 -1.16 30.11
CA GLU A 24 27.85 -0.48 29.33
C GLU A 24 27.29 -1.42 28.28
N TRP A 25 25.96 -1.50 28.18
CA TRP A 25 25.30 -2.25 27.13
C TRP A 25 25.45 -1.49 25.82
N ARG A 26 25.89 -2.17 24.76
CA ARG A 26 26.00 -1.66 23.39
C ARG A 26 25.41 -2.65 22.41
N PRO A 27 24.87 -2.17 21.26
CA PRO A 27 24.49 -3.06 20.18
C PRO A 27 25.62 -3.99 19.76
N LEU A 28 25.28 -5.19 19.30
CA LEU A 28 26.26 -6.18 18.88
C LEU A 28 27.03 -5.67 17.65
N GLU A 29 28.36 -5.58 17.75
CA GLU A 29 29.23 -5.17 16.64
C GLU A 29 29.54 -6.37 15.73
N ASP A 30 29.78 -7.56 16.31
CA ASP A 30 30.01 -8.80 15.57
C ASP A 30 28.70 -9.39 15.09
N ARG A 31 28.48 -9.37 13.77
CA ARG A 31 27.24 -9.83 13.13
C ARG A 31 27.41 -11.20 12.51
N SER A 32 26.39 -12.04 12.66
CA SER A 32 26.31 -13.38 12.04
C SER A 32 25.15 -13.44 11.06
N CYS A 33 25.24 -14.36 10.08
CA CYS A 33 24.14 -14.64 9.17
C CYS A 33 22.95 -15.21 9.94
N THR A 34 21.78 -14.61 9.74
CA THR A 34 20.53 -14.99 10.42
C THR A 34 19.55 -15.64 9.43
N ASP A 35 18.83 -16.67 9.90
CA ASP A 35 17.75 -17.34 9.16
C ASP A 35 18.15 -17.81 7.74
N LEU A 36 19.37 -18.34 7.54
CA LEU A 36 19.91 -18.79 6.25
C LEU A 36 19.01 -19.77 5.51
N PRO A 37 18.31 -20.76 6.14
CA PRO A 37 17.41 -21.66 5.42
C PRO A 37 16.28 -20.93 4.68
N TRP A 38 15.77 -19.84 5.24
CA TRP A 38 14.72 -19.02 4.61
C TRP A 38 15.24 -18.21 3.41
N PHE A 39 16.49 -17.79 3.46
CA PHE A 39 17.14 -17.16 2.30
C PHE A 39 17.29 -18.17 1.16
N LEU A 40 17.71 -19.40 1.45
CA LEU A 40 17.82 -20.44 0.44
C LEU A 40 16.45 -20.78 -0.17
N LEU A 41 15.42 -20.93 0.65
CA LEU A 41 14.05 -21.15 0.19
C LEU A 41 13.57 -20.01 -0.74
N PHE A 42 13.79 -18.77 -0.35
CA PHE A 42 13.44 -17.60 -1.17
C PHE A 42 14.22 -17.58 -2.49
N THR A 43 15.51 -17.91 -2.47
CA THR A 43 16.34 -17.97 -3.68
C THR A 43 15.84 -19.03 -4.64
N VAL A 44 15.54 -20.25 -4.14
CA VAL A 44 14.95 -21.33 -4.96
C VAL A 44 13.62 -20.88 -5.56
N PHE A 45 12.79 -20.20 -4.78
CA PHE A 45 11.52 -19.66 -5.26
C PHE A 45 11.74 -18.60 -6.36
N CYS A 46 12.69 -17.69 -6.22
CA CYS A 46 13.02 -16.70 -7.25
C CYS A 46 13.57 -17.34 -8.53
N VAL A 47 14.39 -18.40 -8.40
CA VAL A 47 14.83 -19.20 -9.55
C VAL A 47 13.64 -19.81 -10.27
N GLY A 48 12.66 -20.36 -9.54
CA GLY A 48 11.40 -20.86 -10.12
C GLY A 48 10.65 -19.78 -10.91
N MET A 49 10.59 -18.54 -10.41
CA MET A 49 10.01 -17.40 -11.15
C MET A 49 10.79 -17.09 -12.45
N GLY A 50 12.11 -17.17 -12.40
CA GLY A 50 12.97 -17.05 -13.58
C GLY A 50 12.75 -18.18 -14.59
N CYS A 51 12.57 -19.42 -14.11
CA CYS A 51 12.26 -20.58 -14.96
C CYS A 51 10.91 -20.43 -15.68
N ILE A 52 9.89 -19.83 -15.04
CA ILE A 52 8.61 -19.54 -15.70
C ILE A 52 8.84 -18.56 -16.86
N CYS A 53 9.61 -17.49 -16.65
CA CYS A 53 9.95 -16.54 -17.71
C CYS A 53 10.70 -17.26 -18.86
N GLY A 54 11.72 -18.05 -18.55
CA GLY A 54 12.46 -18.85 -19.55
C GLY A 54 11.56 -19.82 -20.33
N PHE A 55 10.65 -20.50 -19.64
CA PHE A 55 9.66 -21.40 -20.24
C PHE A 55 8.74 -20.66 -21.21
N THR A 56 8.18 -19.51 -20.83
CA THR A 56 7.28 -18.74 -21.70
C THR A 56 7.98 -18.20 -22.94
N VAL A 57 9.27 -17.86 -22.84
CA VAL A 57 10.09 -17.45 -23.99
C VAL A 57 10.40 -18.64 -24.88
N ALA A 58 10.83 -19.76 -24.32
CA ALA A 58 11.21 -20.97 -25.05
C ALA A 58 10.03 -21.60 -25.81
N THR A 59 8.82 -21.56 -25.24
CA THR A 59 7.59 -22.09 -25.89
C THR A 59 6.94 -21.10 -26.85
N GLY A 60 7.60 -19.99 -27.14
CA GLY A 60 7.12 -18.98 -28.10
C GLY A 60 6.00 -18.06 -27.60
N GLY A 61 5.62 -18.11 -26.33
CA GLY A 61 4.62 -17.23 -25.76
C GLY A 61 4.98 -15.75 -25.90
N ALA A 62 6.24 -15.40 -25.65
CA ALA A 62 6.75 -14.04 -25.84
C ALA A 62 6.65 -13.58 -27.31
N ALA A 63 7.00 -14.47 -28.26
CA ALA A 63 6.88 -14.16 -29.69
C ALA A 63 5.42 -13.95 -30.10
N ARG A 64 4.50 -14.82 -29.66
CA ARG A 64 3.05 -14.67 -29.92
C ARG A 64 2.48 -13.39 -29.34
N LEU A 65 2.93 -12.95 -28.18
CA LEU A 65 2.48 -11.67 -27.62
C LEU A 65 2.97 -10.49 -28.44
N ILE A 66 4.26 -10.43 -28.78
CA ILE A 66 4.91 -9.28 -29.44
C ILE A 66 4.51 -9.23 -30.91
N LEU A 67 4.67 -10.34 -31.64
CA LEU A 67 4.40 -10.41 -33.07
C LEU A 67 2.90 -10.59 -33.37
N GLY A 68 2.16 -11.17 -32.42
CA GLY A 68 0.77 -11.58 -32.59
C GLY A 68 0.63 -12.92 -33.28
N TYR A 69 -0.56 -13.48 -33.23
CA TYR A 69 -0.91 -14.74 -33.93
C TYR A 69 -2.33 -14.65 -34.47
N ASP A 70 -2.59 -15.45 -35.53
CA ASP A 70 -3.91 -15.53 -36.17
C ASP A 70 -4.81 -16.57 -35.49
N SER A 71 -6.06 -16.66 -35.95
CA SER A 71 -7.05 -17.61 -35.43
C SER A 71 -6.79 -19.07 -35.84
N TYR A 72 -5.78 -19.34 -36.64
CA TYR A 72 -5.35 -20.67 -37.05
C TYR A 72 -4.08 -21.13 -36.33
N GLY A 73 -3.56 -20.31 -35.40
CA GLY A 73 -2.38 -20.62 -34.60
C GLY A 73 -1.05 -20.17 -35.22
N ASN A 74 -1.05 -19.53 -36.40
CA ASN A 74 0.17 -19.01 -36.99
C ASN A 74 0.62 -17.72 -36.34
N THR A 75 1.88 -17.61 -35.96
CA THR A 75 2.49 -16.38 -35.48
C THR A 75 2.87 -15.50 -36.70
N CYS A 76 2.50 -14.22 -36.66
CA CYS A 76 2.82 -13.29 -37.73
C CYS A 76 4.33 -12.98 -37.79
N SER A 77 4.80 -12.49 -38.91
CA SER A 77 6.23 -12.18 -39.18
C SER A 77 7.19 -13.37 -39.14
N ARG A 78 6.72 -14.60 -39.23
CA ARG A 78 7.61 -15.79 -39.23
C ARG A 78 7.01 -16.96 -40.00
N ARG A 79 7.87 -17.93 -40.30
CA ARG A 79 7.45 -19.25 -40.81
C ARG A 79 6.92 -20.07 -39.65
N ASN A 80 5.77 -20.70 -39.81
CA ASN A 80 5.09 -21.49 -38.79
C ASN A 80 5.17 -22.99 -39.08
N GLU A 81 5.01 -23.78 -38.02
CA GLU A 81 4.88 -25.23 -38.12
C GLU A 81 3.38 -25.61 -38.20
N GLN A 82 3.08 -26.68 -38.90
CA GLN A 82 1.71 -27.15 -39.07
C GLN A 82 1.21 -27.78 -37.77
N ILE A 83 0.01 -27.34 -37.33
CA ILE A 83 -0.70 -27.90 -36.17
C ILE A 83 -1.57 -29.06 -36.68
N GLU A 84 -1.47 -30.23 -36.08
CA GLU A 84 -2.28 -31.39 -36.45
C GLU A 84 -3.79 -31.07 -36.33
N GLY A 85 -4.55 -31.46 -37.38
CA GLY A 85 -5.99 -31.24 -37.42
C GLY A 85 -6.47 -29.83 -37.78
N VAL A 86 -5.59 -28.83 -37.87
CA VAL A 86 -5.94 -27.45 -38.20
C VAL A 86 -5.55 -27.11 -39.65
N ARG A 87 -6.56 -26.96 -40.51
CA ARG A 87 -6.36 -26.42 -41.87
C ARG A 87 -5.91 -24.97 -41.74
N LEU A 88 -5.08 -24.48 -42.60
CA LEU A 88 -4.52 -23.13 -42.62
C LEU A 88 -3.52 -22.81 -41.47
N SER A 89 -3.06 -23.82 -40.73
CA SER A 89 -1.85 -23.69 -39.90
C SER A 89 -0.61 -24.03 -40.73
N GLY A 90 0.58 -23.62 -40.23
CA GLY A 90 1.86 -23.85 -40.88
C GLY A 90 2.17 -22.91 -42.05
N LEU A 91 1.45 -21.81 -42.17
CA LEU A 91 1.65 -20.81 -43.22
C LEU A 91 2.92 -19.97 -42.97
N ASP A 92 3.56 -19.58 -44.06
CA ASP A 92 4.66 -18.61 -44.02
C ASP A 92 4.09 -17.18 -44.00
N HIS A 93 4.26 -16.48 -42.86
CA HIS A 93 3.81 -15.12 -42.66
C HIS A 93 4.96 -14.13 -42.53
N THR A 94 6.13 -14.41 -43.10
CA THR A 94 7.31 -13.54 -43.02
C THR A 94 6.99 -12.11 -43.49
N ASP A 95 6.16 -11.95 -44.53
CA ASP A 95 5.75 -10.67 -45.09
C ASP A 95 4.51 -10.07 -44.43
N ARG A 96 3.78 -10.84 -43.61
CA ARG A 96 2.55 -10.43 -42.92
C ARG A 96 2.86 -10.08 -41.49
N LYS A 97 3.13 -8.78 -41.23
CA LYS A 97 3.72 -8.29 -39.97
C LYS A 97 2.74 -7.93 -38.89
N PHE A 98 1.46 -7.75 -39.21
CA PHE A 98 0.46 -7.22 -38.28
C PHE A 98 -0.73 -8.17 -38.12
N VAL A 99 -1.34 -8.17 -36.95
CA VAL A 99 -2.60 -8.89 -36.69
C VAL A 99 -3.77 -7.94 -36.94
N PHE A 100 -4.71 -8.37 -37.77
CA PHE A 100 -5.95 -7.68 -38.06
C PHE A 100 -7.14 -8.52 -37.57
N PHE A 101 -8.08 -7.90 -36.85
CA PHE A 101 -9.30 -8.53 -36.40
C PHE A 101 -10.44 -8.22 -37.37
N LEU A 102 -11.22 -9.23 -37.79
CA LEU A 102 -12.32 -9.06 -38.73
C LEU A 102 -13.45 -8.18 -38.16
N ASP A 103 -13.68 -8.25 -36.86
CA ASP A 103 -14.63 -7.38 -36.14
C ASP A 103 -13.97 -6.93 -34.83
N PRO A 104 -13.14 -5.88 -34.87
CA PRO A 104 -12.39 -5.42 -33.70
C PRO A 104 -13.29 -4.82 -32.61
N CYS A 105 -14.54 -4.49 -32.92
CA CYS A 105 -15.51 -3.88 -31.99
C CYS A 105 -16.33 -4.93 -31.23
N ASN A 106 -16.27 -6.21 -31.61
CA ASN A 106 -16.95 -7.29 -30.91
C ASN A 106 -16.14 -7.78 -29.73
N ILE A 107 -16.26 -7.06 -28.61
CA ILE A 107 -15.52 -7.33 -27.36
C ILE A 107 -16.43 -8.04 -26.37
N ASP A 108 -16.05 -9.23 -25.92
CA ASP A 108 -16.68 -9.88 -24.78
C ASP A 108 -16.19 -9.25 -23.46
N LEU A 109 -17.09 -8.58 -22.78
CA LEU A 109 -16.79 -7.89 -21.52
C LEU A 109 -16.55 -8.84 -20.35
N VAL A 110 -17.15 -10.05 -20.39
CA VAL A 110 -17.02 -11.05 -19.34
C VAL A 110 -15.68 -11.76 -19.44
N GLN A 111 -15.34 -12.21 -20.65
CA GLN A 111 -14.07 -12.92 -20.92
C GLN A 111 -12.91 -11.97 -21.22
N ARG A 112 -13.17 -10.67 -21.39
CA ARG A 112 -12.19 -9.62 -21.75
C ARG A 112 -11.38 -9.97 -23.01
N LYS A 113 -12.04 -10.56 -23.99
CA LYS A 113 -11.46 -10.99 -25.26
C LYS A 113 -12.23 -10.40 -26.43
N ILE A 114 -11.53 -10.18 -27.55
CA ILE A 114 -12.18 -9.84 -28.83
C ILE A 114 -12.73 -11.15 -29.42
N ARG A 115 -14.04 -11.26 -29.55
CA ARG A 115 -14.73 -12.39 -30.19
C ARG A 115 -14.77 -12.20 -31.70
N SER A 116 -13.61 -12.26 -32.32
CA SER A 116 -13.47 -12.12 -33.76
C SER A 116 -12.29 -12.94 -34.25
N ALA A 117 -12.42 -13.48 -35.46
CA ALA A 117 -11.29 -14.08 -36.12
C ALA A 117 -10.19 -13.04 -36.38
N ALA A 118 -8.96 -13.45 -36.20
CA ALA A 118 -7.76 -12.66 -36.43
C ALA A 118 -6.95 -13.22 -37.58
N LEU A 119 -6.35 -12.37 -38.40
CA LEU A 119 -5.53 -12.72 -39.55
C LEU A 119 -4.20 -11.96 -39.50
N CYS A 120 -3.13 -12.56 -40.02
CA CYS A 120 -1.87 -11.88 -40.27
C CYS A 120 -1.93 -11.10 -41.58
N VAL A 121 -1.66 -9.80 -41.54
CA VAL A 121 -1.72 -8.89 -42.71
C VAL A 121 -0.40 -8.13 -42.87
N SER A 122 -0.10 -7.70 -44.10
CA SER A 122 1.12 -6.94 -44.38
C SER A 122 1.01 -5.49 -43.95
N GLN A 123 -0.20 -4.92 -44.04
CA GLN A 123 -0.47 -3.53 -43.68
C GLN A 123 -1.85 -3.38 -43.05
N CYS A 124 -1.98 -2.47 -42.07
CA CYS A 124 -3.28 -2.08 -41.49
C CYS A 124 -3.98 -1.09 -42.44
N PRO A 125 -5.33 -1.16 -42.60
CA PRO A 125 -6.07 -0.21 -43.44
C PRO A 125 -6.01 1.20 -42.88
N PRO A 126 -5.39 2.17 -43.59
CA PRO A 126 -5.23 3.53 -43.08
C PRO A 126 -6.48 4.40 -43.26
N GLN A 127 -7.41 3.97 -44.13
CA GLN A 127 -8.67 4.64 -44.46
C GLN A 127 -9.84 3.72 -44.19
N GLU A 128 -11.03 4.31 -44.02
CA GLU A 128 -12.28 3.56 -43.91
C GLU A 128 -12.61 2.85 -45.20
N LEU A 129 -12.82 1.52 -45.15
CA LEU A 129 -13.24 0.72 -46.29
C LEU A 129 -14.73 0.45 -46.19
N LYS A 130 -15.52 1.03 -47.11
CA LYS A 130 -16.98 1.00 -47.07
C LYS A 130 -17.63 -0.13 -47.89
N THR A 131 -16.91 -0.58 -48.92
CA THR A 131 -17.44 -1.56 -49.87
C THR A 131 -16.48 -2.74 -50.02
N TYR A 132 -17.01 -3.89 -50.53
CA TYR A 132 -16.17 -5.05 -50.86
C TYR A 132 -15.21 -4.73 -52.03
N GLN A 133 -15.50 -3.77 -52.87
CA GLN A 133 -14.64 -3.30 -53.91
C GLN A 133 -13.42 -2.56 -53.30
N ASP A 134 -13.63 -1.79 -52.24
CA ASP A 134 -12.52 -1.14 -51.51
C ASP A 134 -11.59 -2.17 -50.87
N LEU A 135 -12.16 -3.25 -50.28
CA LEU A 135 -11.39 -4.38 -49.75
C LEU A 135 -10.54 -5.04 -50.84
N LYS A 136 -11.12 -5.27 -52.02
CA LYS A 136 -10.43 -5.90 -53.17
C LYS A 136 -9.31 -5.01 -53.68
N THR A 137 -9.57 -3.69 -53.79
CA THR A 137 -8.58 -2.69 -54.23
C THR A 137 -7.42 -2.63 -53.23
N PHE A 138 -7.73 -2.61 -51.92
CA PHE A 138 -6.74 -2.60 -50.85
C PHE A 138 -5.85 -3.86 -50.88
N ALA A 139 -6.45 -5.03 -51.05
CA ALA A 139 -5.72 -6.30 -51.18
C ALA A 139 -4.77 -6.32 -52.41
N MET A 140 -5.23 -5.80 -53.56
CA MET A 140 -4.46 -5.78 -54.78
C MET A 140 -3.34 -4.74 -54.78
N VAL A 141 -3.58 -3.54 -54.24
CA VAL A 141 -2.63 -2.43 -54.24
C VAL A 141 -1.57 -2.59 -53.14
N ASN A 142 -1.99 -3.00 -51.94
CA ASN A 142 -1.10 -3.08 -50.77
C ASN A 142 -0.63 -4.50 -50.46
N GLY A 143 -1.04 -5.52 -51.23
CA GLY A 143 -0.68 -6.94 -51.01
C GLY A 143 -1.18 -7.46 -49.65
N SER A 144 -2.26 -6.86 -49.10
CA SER A 144 -2.74 -7.15 -47.77
C SER A 144 -4.17 -7.67 -47.81
N GLU A 145 -4.33 -8.97 -47.74
CA GLU A 145 -5.60 -9.65 -47.75
C GLU A 145 -6.27 -9.54 -46.39
N LEU A 146 -7.47 -8.95 -46.33
CA LEU A 146 -8.26 -8.77 -45.12
C LEU A 146 -9.34 -9.84 -44.91
N CYS A 147 -9.55 -10.73 -45.88
CA CYS A 147 -10.43 -11.88 -45.81
C CYS A 147 -9.64 -13.15 -45.49
N SER A 148 -10.35 -14.24 -45.12
CA SER A 148 -9.73 -15.54 -44.84
C SER A 148 -8.74 -15.96 -45.95
N TYR A 149 -7.64 -16.59 -45.59
CA TYR A 149 -6.56 -17.05 -46.52
C TYR A 149 -7.04 -17.97 -47.64
N GLU A 150 -8.21 -18.61 -47.52
CA GLU A 150 -8.83 -19.39 -48.57
C GLU A 150 -9.38 -18.54 -49.72
N LEU A 151 -9.61 -17.25 -49.46
CA LEU A 151 -10.16 -16.31 -50.42
C LEU A 151 -9.04 -15.45 -51.00
N ALA A 152 -8.59 -15.73 -52.18
CA ALA A 152 -7.72 -14.81 -52.91
C ALA A 152 -8.47 -13.52 -53.27
N GLY A 153 -7.79 -12.37 -53.32
CA GLY A 153 -8.41 -11.04 -53.51
C GLY A 153 -9.32 -10.92 -54.72
N HIS A 154 -9.08 -11.72 -55.77
CA HIS A 154 -9.96 -11.77 -56.97
C HIS A 154 -11.29 -12.52 -56.74
N LYS A 155 -11.40 -13.31 -55.65
CA LYS A 155 -12.57 -14.11 -55.27
C LYS A 155 -13.39 -13.46 -54.14
N TYR A 156 -13.11 -12.21 -53.79
CA TYR A 156 -13.89 -11.52 -52.76
C TYR A 156 -15.35 -11.40 -53.14
N PRO A 157 -16.30 -11.70 -52.24
CA PRO A 157 -17.70 -11.68 -52.52
C PRO A 157 -18.18 -10.25 -52.88
N GLY A 158 -19.03 -10.15 -53.89
CA GLY A 158 -19.68 -8.85 -54.26
C GLY A 158 -20.80 -8.41 -53.30
N HIS A 159 -21.26 -9.31 -52.48
CA HIS A 159 -22.35 -9.08 -51.50
C HIS A 159 -21.98 -9.58 -50.12
N PRO A 160 -22.57 -9.04 -49.02
CA PRO A 160 -22.32 -9.46 -47.68
C PRO A 160 -22.58 -10.97 -47.54
N ASP A 161 -21.50 -11.73 -47.37
CA ASP A 161 -21.58 -13.19 -47.17
C ASP A 161 -22.10 -13.45 -45.75
N ARG A 162 -23.02 -14.40 -45.57
CA ARG A 162 -23.49 -14.88 -44.25
C ARG A 162 -22.41 -15.62 -43.48
N PHE A 163 -21.27 -15.93 -44.16
CA PHE A 163 -20.13 -16.56 -43.53
C PHE A 163 -19.08 -15.50 -43.16
N THR A 164 -18.69 -15.48 -41.93
CA THR A 164 -17.72 -14.58 -41.26
C THR A 164 -16.26 -14.69 -41.81
N ARG A 165 -16.08 -14.81 -43.14
CA ARG A 165 -14.77 -14.93 -43.78
C ARG A 165 -14.12 -13.61 -44.15
N CYS A 166 -14.89 -12.56 -44.25
CA CYS A 166 -14.44 -11.19 -44.50
C CYS A 166 -14.86 -10.25 -43.36
N PRO A 167 -14.17 -9.11 -43.19
CA PRO A 167 -14.55 -8.15 -42.14
C PRO A 167 -15.92 -7.55 -42.38
N LYS A 168 -16.60 -7.19 -41.28
CA LYS A 168 -17.84 -6.41 -41.35
C LYS A 168 -17.56 -5.02 -41.88
N LEU A 169 -18.36 -4.59 -42.84
CA LEU A 169 -18.31 -3.24 -43.41
C LEU A 169 -19.18 -2.28 -42.58
N PRO A 170 -18.78 -1.03 -42.43
CA PRO A 170 -17.49 -0.44 -42.85
C PRO A 170 -16.34 -0.86 -41.95
N VAL A 171 -15.16 -1.12 -42.55
CA VAL A 171 -13.93 -1.39 -41.79
C VAL A 171 -13.35 -0.06 -41.32
N PRO A 172 -13.20 0.17 -40.03
CA PRO A 172 -12.66 1.43 -39.51
C PRO A 172 -11.18 1.60 -39.85
N PRO A 173 -10.70 2.83 -40.07
CA PRO A 173 -9.29 3.11 -40.24
C PRO A 173 -8.52 2.63 -39.01
N SER A 174 -7.40 1.93 -39.22
CA SER A 174 -6.60 1.35 -38.14
C SER A 174 -5.12 1.67 -38.29
N LYS A 175 -4.45 1.78 -37.15
CA LYS A 175 -3.00 2.00 -37.05
C LYS A 175 -2.33 0.84 -36.34
N PRO A 176 -1.09 0.47 -36.70
CA PRO A 176 -0.35 -0.55 -35.99
C PRO A 176 0.05 -0.07 -34.59
N LEU A 177 -0.24 -0.87 -33.57
CA LEU A 177 0.22 -0.60 -32.21
C LEU A 177 1.73 -0.82 -32.13
N PRO A 178 2.53 0.17 -31.67
CA PRO A 178 3.98 0.14 -31.82
C PRO A 178 4.69 -1.06 -31.23
N LEU A 179 4.24 -1.58 -30.10
CA LEU A 179 4.91 -2.67 -29.36
C LEU A 179 4.35 -4.06 -29.73
N PHE A 180 3.06 -4.15 -30.02
CA PHE A 180 2.35 -5.44 -30.13
C PHE A 180 1.90 -5.80 -31.55
N ARG A 181 2.30 -5.05 -32.55
CA ARG A 181 2.04 -5.27 -33.98
C ARG A 181 0.58 -5.67 -34.31
N ARG A 182 -0.38 -5.06 -33.65
CA ARG A 182 -1.82 -5.26 -33.88
C ARG A 182 -2.43 -4.03 -34.54
N CYS A 183 -3.31 -4.24 -35.50
CA CYS A 183 -4.10 -3.17 -36.09
C CYS A 183 -5.17 -2.71 -35.11
N THR A 184 -5.06 -1.49 -34.61
CA THR A 184 -6.02 -0.91 -33.69
C THR A 184 -6.83 0.18 -34.40
N PRO A 185 -8.17 0.16 -34.33
CA PRO A 185 -9.00 1.22 -34.87
C PRO A 185 -8.62 2.59 -34.33
N VAL A 186 -8.60 3.60 -35.19
CA VAL A 186 -8.32 4.98 -34.80
C VAL A 186 -9.55 5.60 -34.15
N ASP A 187 -10.74 5.15 -34.52
CA ASP A 187 -12.01 5.65 -34.00
C ASP A 187 -12.31 5.03 -32.61
N VAL A 188 -12.49 5.92 -31.64
CA VAL A 188 -12.76 5.56 -30.24
C VAL A 188 -14.18 4.99 -30.06
N SER A 189 -15.11 5.23 -31.00
CA SER A 189 -16.46 4.69 -30.94
C SER A 189 -16.52 3.16 -30.87
N CYS A 190 -15.53 2.50 -31.50
CA CYS A 190 -15.34 1.06 -31.44
C CYS A 190 -15.05 0.54 -30.02
N TYR A 191 -14.36 1.34 -29.23
CA TYR A 191 -14.04 1.04 -27.83
C TYR A 191 -15.08 1.62 -26.84
N ALA A 192 -16.06 2.37 -27.33
CA ALA A 192 -17.09 2.98 -26.47
C ALA A 192 -17.85 1.92 -25.68
N ARG A 193 -18.12 0.75 -26.26
CA ARG A 193 -18.74 -0.39 -25.55
C ARG A 193 -17.84 -0.98 -24.46
N PHE A 194 -16.52 -0.98 -24.65
CA PHE A 194 -15.57 -1.35 -23.61
C PHE A 194 -15.48 -0.25 -22.54
N ALA A 195 -15.46 0.99 -22.99
CA ALA A 195 -15.55 2.16 -22.11
C ALA A 195 -16.90 2.23 -21.40
N GLU A 196 -18.01 1.84 -22.03
CA GLU A 196 -19.36 1.82 -21.43
C GLU A 196 -19.46 0.83 -20.26
N ALA A 197 -18.76 -0.29 -20.29
CA ALA A 197 -18.66 -1.19 -19.13
C ALA A 197 -17.75 -0.65 -18.01
N VAL A 198 -16.79 0.20 -18.35
CA VAL A 198 -15.99 0.98 -17.38
C VAL A 198 -16.74 2.26 -16.96
N VAL A 199 -17.59 2.79 -17.85
CA VAL A 199 -18.33 4.07 -17.80
C VAL A 199 -19.76 3.93 -17.28
N THR A 200 -20.25 2.75 -16.94
CA THR A 200 -21.47 2.67 -16.07
C THR A 200 -21.28 3.47 -14.76
N PHE A 201 -20.07 3.92 -14.49
CA PHE A 201 -19.76 4.89 -13.43
C PHE A 201 -19.79 6.38 -13.88
N VAL A 202 -19.76 6.70 -15.17
CA VAL A 202 -19.61 8.08 -15.70
C VAL A 202 -20.55 8.33 -16.90
N GLY A 203 -21.71 7.89 -16.90
CA GLY A 203 -22.89 8.22 -17.71
C GLY A 203 -22.78 8.71 -19.18
N ASP A 204 -21.60 9.04 -19.74
CA ASP A 204 -21.51 9.60 -21.10
C ASP A 204 -20.14 9.42 -21.77
N ALA A 205 -20.08 8.72 -22.89
CA ALA A 205 -18.82 8.45 -23.63
C ALA A 205 -18.14 9.73 -24.17
N SER A 206 -18.90 10.79 -24.43
CA SER A 206 -18.38 12.09 -24.84
C SER A 206 -17.62 12.79 -23.73
N VAL A 207 -18.01 12.58 -22.48
CA VAL A 207 -17.32 13.12 -21.29
C VAL A 207 -15.98 12.42 -21.10
N LEU A 208 -15.93 11.08 -21.24
CA LEU A 208 -14.66 10.35 -21.11
C LEU A 208 -13.62 10.77 -22.13
N HIS A 209 -14.02 11.00 -23.39
CA HIS A 209 -13.13 11.47 -24.45
C HIS A 209 -12.56 12.86 -24.11
N ARG A 210 -13.39 13.80 -23.65
CA ARG A 210 -12.94 15.14 -23.21
C ARG A 210 -12.02 15.05 -22.00
N LEU A 211 -12.34 14.18 -21.03
CA LEU A 211 -11.48 13.97 -19.85
C LEU A 211 -10.09 13.45 -20.22
N ILE A 212 -9.99 12.45 -21.11
CA ILE A 212 -8.71 11.92 -21.60
C ILE A 212 -7.95 12.97 -22.41
N ALA A 213 -8.64 13.71 -23.28
CA ALA A 213 -8.04 14.81 -24.04
C ALA A 213 -7.46 15.89 -23.12
N GLY A 214 -8.17 16.24 -22.03
CA GLY A 214 -7.70 17.17 -21.01
C GLY A 214 -6.42 16.69 -20.33
N VAL A 215 -6.31 15.40 -20.00
CA VAL A 215 -5.08 14.81 -19.41
C VAL A 215 -3.91 14.89 -20.38
N VAL A 216 -4.12 14.54 -21.65
CA VAL A 216 -3.06 14.59 -22.68
C VAL A 216 -2.61 16.02 -22.95
N ALA A 217 -3.55 16.97 -23.01
CA ALA A 217 -3.25 18.39 -23.19
C ALA A 217 -2.46 18.99 -22.01
N SER A 218 -2.75 18.52 -20.78
CA SER A 218 -2.15 19.05 -19.54
C SER A 218 -0.93 18.26 -19.04
N LYS A 219 -0.38 17.32 -19.82
CA LYS A 219 0.69 16.40 -19.40
C LYS A 219 1.91 17.08 -18.77
N GLU A 220 2.33 18.24 -19.29
CA GLU A 220 3.49 19.00 -18.78
C GLU A 220 3.19 19.66 -17.44
N ILE A 221 1.97 20.18 -17.27
CA ILE A 221 1.50 20.77 -16.01
C ILE A 221 1.39 19.65 -14.95
N ILE A 222 0.83 18.49 -15.32
CA ILE A 222 0.74 17.32 -14.43
C ILE A 222 2.14 16.90 -13.97
N ALA A 223 3.11 16.78 -14.88
CA ALA A 223 4.49 16.43 -14.54
C ALA A 223 5.12 17.46 -13.59
N GLY A 224 4.94 18.76 -13.86
CA GLY A 224 5.42 19.83 -12.98
C GLY A 224 4.81 19.77 -11.57
N LEU A 225 3.51 19.54 -11.47
CA LEU A 225 2.81 19.38 -10.18
C LEU A 225 3.23 18.11 -9.42
N CYS A 226 3.55 17.04 -10.12
CA CYS A 226 4.12 15.84 -9.50
C CYS A 226 5.49 16.13 -8.88
N VAL A 227 6.34 16.88 -9.58
CA VAL A 227 7.65 17.34 -9.04
C VAL A 227 7.44 18.26 -7.84
N LEU A 228 6.47 19.17 -7.89
CA LEU A 228 6.12 20.04 -6.76
C LEU A 228 5.72 19.21 -5.53
N ALA A 229 4.89 18.16 -5.70
CA ALA A 229 4.49 17.27 -4.61
C ALA A 229 5.69 16.56 -3.97
N LEU A 230 6.68 16.13 -4.78
CA LEU A 230 7.92 15.56 -4.29
C LEU A 230 8.71 16.55 -3.44
N VAL A 231 8.91 17.77 -3.93
CA VAL A 231 9.64 18.83 -3.23
C VAL A 231 8.93 19.20 -1.92
N LEU A 232 7.61 19.36 -1.93
CA LEU A 232 6.81 19.66 -0.73
C LEU A 232 6.92 18.53 0.30
N SER A 233 6.93 17.26 -0.14
CA SER A 233 7.09 16.11 0.76
C SER A 233 8.45 16.10 1.45
N MET A 234 9.52 16.41 0.70
CA MET A 234 10.88 16.53 1.25
C MET A 234 10.98 17.67 2.27
N ILE A 235 10.43 18.84 1.94
CA ILE A 235 10.40 20.01 2.81
C ILE A 235 9.62 19.71 4.09
N LEU A 236 8.47 19.05 3.98
CA LEU A 236 7.64 18.72 5.14
C LEU A 236 8.35 17.79 6.12
N MET A 237 9.10 16.79 5.67
CA MET A 237 9.86 15.91 6.57
C MET A 237 10.86 16.68 7.45
N VAL A 238 11.46 17.74 6.91
CA VAL A 238 12.37 18.61 7.68
C VAL A 238 11.58 19.54 8.60
N ILE A 239 10.48 20.10 8.11
CA ILE A 239 9.66 21.08 8.84
C ILE A 239 8.94 20.44 10.04
N ILE A 240 8.52 19.18 9.96
CA ILE A 240 7.86 18.44 11.06
C ILE A 240 8.67 18.54 12.36
N ARG A 241 9.99 18.59 12.29
CA ARG A 241 10.86 18.77 13.46
C ARG A 241 10.53 20.02 14.27
N TYR A 242 10.24 21.13 13.60
CA TYR A 242 10.00 22.43 14.23
C TYR A 242 8.53 22.61 14.61
N ILE A 243 7.66 22.07 13.80
CA ILE A 243 6.20 22.29 13.92
C ILE A 243 5.52 21.18 14.74
N SER A 244 6.17 20.04 14.99
CA SER A 244 5.54 18.88 15.64
C SER A 244 4.85 19.24 16.97
N ALA A 245 5.50 20.03 17.82
CA ALA A 245 4.90 20.45 19.09
C ALA A 245 3.67 21.34 18.88
N VAL A 246 3.76 22.32 18.00
CA VAL A 246 2.67 23.26 17.69
C VAL A 246 1.53 22.48 17.01
N LEU A 247 1.85 21.60 16.06
CA LEU A 247 0.87 20.80 15.33
C LEU A 247 0.08 19.87 16.27
N VAL A 248 0.76 19.21 17.21
CA VAL A 248 0.12 18.36 18.21
C VAL A 248 -0.81 19.18 19.14
N TRP A 249 -0.41 20.40 19.52
CA TRP A 249 -1.26 21.29 20.31
C TRP A 249 -2.47 21.79 19.53
N ILE A 250 -2.29 22.25 18.28
CA ILE A 250 -3.39 22.66 17.41
C ILE A 250 -4.37 21.51 17.22
N LEU A 251 -3.86 20.30 16.97
CA LEU A 251 -4.68 19.11 16.85
C LEU A 251 -5.49 18.84 18.11
N THR A 252 -4.84 18.87 19.27
CA THR A 252 -5.50 18.66 20.55
C THR A 252 -6.63 19.66 20.75
N CYS A 253 -6.39 20.94 20.46
CA CYS A 253 -7.41 21.99 20.50
C CYS A 253 -8.56 21.74 19.52
N LEU A 254 -8.26 21.34 18.26
CA LEU A 254 -9.28 21.06 17.26
C LEU A 254 -10.17 19.88 17.65
N VAL A 255 -9.60 18.79 18.16
CA VAL A 255 -10.37 17.62 18.62
C VAL A 255 -11.27 17.99 19.80
N VAL A 256 -10.75 18.74 20.78
CA VAL A 256 -11.52 19.19 21.96
C VAL A 256 -12.62 20.14 21.52
N LEU A 257 -12.31 21.17 20.75
CA LEU A 257 -13.29 22.15 20.28
C LEU A 257 -14.33 21.51 19.37
N GLY A 258 -13.91 20.61 18.47
CA GLY A 258 -14.80 19.87 17.57
C GLY A 258 -15.77 18.95 18.34
N SER A 259 -15.29 18.24 19.36
CA SER A 259 -16.13 17.40 20.20
C SER A 259 -17.14 18.21 21.03
N LEU A 260 -16.71 19.35 21.59
CA LEU A 260 -17.60 20.26 22.31
C LEU A 260 -18.63 20.90 21.39
N ALA A 261 -18.22 21.38 20.22
CA ALA A 261 -19.11 21.96 19.23
C ALA A 261 -20.12 20.92 18.69
N GLY A 262 -19.68 19.70 18.38
CA GLY A 262 -20.55 18.62 17.94
C GLY A 262 -21.57 18.23 18.99
N THR A 263 -21.17 18.15 20.27
CA THR A 263 -22.08 17.91 21.39
C THR A 263 -23.06 19.07 21.55
N GLY A 264 -22.59 20.32 21.45
CA GLY A 264 -23.43 21.51 21.50
C GLY A 264 -24.49 21.56 20.41
N VAL A 265 -24.12 21.22 19.16
CA VAL A 265 -25.05 21.14 18.01
C VAL A 265 -26.10 20.07 18.23
N LEU A 266 -25.74 18.88 18.74
CA LEU A 266 -26.71 17.83 19.03
C LEU A 266 -27.70 18.22 20.11
N TRP A 267 -27.25 18.90 21.17
CA TRP A 267 -28.13 19.43 22.20
C TRP A 267 -29.03 20.55 21.67
N TRP A 268 -28.48 21.43 20.81
CA TRP A 268 -29.28 22.49 20.19
C TRP A 268 -30.35 21.89 19.27
N LEU A 269 -30.05 20.92 18.45
CA LEU A 269 -31.01 20.21 17.58
C LEU A 269 -32.10 19.51 18.42
N TYR A 270 -31.74 18.90 19.55
CA TYR A 270 -32.71 18.28 20.45
C TYR A 270 -33.67 19.31 21.06
N ILE A 271 -33.16 20.43 21.53
CA ILE A 271 -33.94 21.50 22.12
C ILE A 271 -34.84 22.15 21.08
N ASP A 272 -34.32 22.43 19.89
CA ASP A 272 -35.07 22.99 18.77
C ASP A 272 -36.23 22.07 18.33
N HIS A 273 -35.95 20.78 18.18
CA HIS A 273 -36.98 19.77 17.89
C HIS A 273 -38.06 19.70 18.99
N ARG A 274 -37.69 19.86 20.25
CA ARG A 274 -38.64 19.87 21.38
C ARG A 274 -39.49 21.15 21.45
N LEU A 275 -38.91 22.29 21.14
CA LEU A 275 -39.60 23.58 21.15
C LEU A 275 -40.57 23.74 19.96
N HIS A 276 -40.11 23.39 18.75
CA HIS A 276 -40.92 23.56 17.54
C HIS A 276 -41.83 22.37 17.28
N GLY A 277 -41.51 21.14 17.68
CA GLY A 277 -42.36 19.97 17.60
C GLY A 277 -43.61 20.08 18.48
N ASN A 278 -43.55 20.77 19.58
CA ASN A 278 -44.72 21.06 20.43
C ASN A 278 -45.60 22.21 19.88
N ALA A 279 -45.00 23.12 19.09
CA ALA A 279 -45.76 24.26 18.52
C ALA A 279 -46.63 23.80 17.31
N THR A 280 -46.18 22.84 16.51
CA THR A 280 -46.94 22.28 15.40
C THR A 280 -48.08 21.34 15.86
N ALA A 281 -47.98 20.72 17.02
CA ALA A 281 -49.02 19.87 17.58
C ALA A 281 -50.21 20.69 18.20
N ALA A 282 -49.99 21.99 18.52
CA ALA A 282 -51.00 22.83 19.12
C ALA A 282 -51.88 23.63 18.13
N SER A 283 -51.60 23.62 16.81
CA SER A 283 -52.23 24.49 15.83
C SER A 283 -52.99 23.78 14.67
N SER A 284 -53.38 22.52 14.81
CA SER A 284 -54.26 21.86 13.81
C SER A 284 -55.53 21.30 14.42
N PRO A 285 -56.74 21.84 14.05
CA PRO A 285 -58.00 21.14 14.32
C PRO A 285 -58.16 20.00 13.32
N ALA A 286 -58.52 18.83 13.85
CA ALA A 286 -58.69 17.59 13.11
C ALA A 286 -59.72 17.65 11.98
N PRO A 287 -59.60 16.83 10.92
CA PRO A 287 -60.54 15.71 10.80
C PRO A 287 -59.88 14.35 10.61
N ARG A 288 -60.60 13.34 11.12
CA ARG A 288 -60.32 11.92 11.07
C ARG A 288 -60.21 11.40 9.59
N GLU A 289 -59.15 10.70 9.32
CA GLU A 289 -59.26 9.39 8.67
C GLU A 289 -57.89 8.70 8.72
N ALA A 290 -57.96 7.41 9.05
CA ALA A 290 -56.91 6.55 9.48
C ALA A 290 -56.03 6.02 8.36
N LYS A 291 -54.87 5.65 8.67
CA LYS A 291 -54.04 4.45 8.47
C LYS A 291 -52.62 4.75 8.07
N ASP A 292 -51.74 4.20 8.85
CA ASP A 292 -50.34 3.88 8.54
C ASP A 292 -49.39 5.06 8.29
N GLN A 293 -49.08 5.82 9.36
CA GLN A 293 -47.82 6.54 9.45
C GLN A 293 -47.05 6.09 10.71
N PRO A 294 -45.71 5.82 10.60
CA PRO A 294 -44.91 5.48 11.75
C PRO A 294 -44.79 6.66 12.72
N GLU A 295 -44.88 6.36 13.99
CA GLU A 295 -44.96 7.26 15.11
C GLU A 295 -43.87 8.36 15.11
N ILE A 296 -44.29 9.62 15.09
CA ILE A 296 -43.45 10.84 15.23
C ILE A 296 -42.74 10.93 16.59
N GLY A 297 -42.98 9.97 17.51
CA GLY A 297 -42.34 9.89 18.81
C GLY A 297 -40.90 9.41 18.82
N ASP A 298 -40.45 8.70 17.80
CA ASP A 298 -39.14 8.01 17.80
C ASP A 298 -37.94 8.95 17.49
N GLY A 299 -38.16 9.99 16.69
CA GLY A 299 -37.10 10.95 16.31
C GLY A 299 -36.55 11.79 17.46
N GLY A 300 -37.39 12.20 18.40
CA GLY A 300 -36.97 13.01 19.56
C GLY A 300 -36.20 12.18 20.61
N GLN A 301 -36.57 10.91 20.79
CA GLN A 301 -35.84 10.01 21.69
C GLN A 301 -34.50 9.63 21.10
N ALA A 302 -34.42 9.40 19.80
CA ALA A 302 -33.15 9.12 19.09
C ALA A 302 -32.16 10.31 19.21
N LEU A 303 -32.63 11.56 19.02
CA LEU A 303 -31.79 12.75 19.19
C LEU A 303 -31.29 12.90 20.61
N LEU A 304 -32.11 12.62 21.65
CA LEU A 304 -31.70 12.63 23.05
C LEU A 304 -30.59 11.57 23.29
N VAL A 305 -30.79 10.36 22.80
CA VAL A 305 -29.79 9.29 22.96
C VAL A 305 -28.46 9.67 22.30
N TYR A 306 -28.49 10.25 21.09
CA TYR A 306 -27.28 10.75 20.43
C TYR A 306 -26.61 11.90 21.20
N ALA A 307 -27.37 12.87 21.74
CA ALA A 307 -26.83 13.97 22.50
C ALA A 307 -26.19 13.49 23.81
N VAL A 308 -26.81 12.55 24.53
CA VAL A 308 -26.26 11.96 25.75
C VAL A 308 -25.03 11.13 25.45
N ALA A 309 -25.06 10.28 24.41
CA ALA A 309 -23.92 9.47 23.98
C ALA A 309 -22.73 10.36 23.59
N ALA A 310 -22.96 11.44 22.83
CA ALA A 310 -21.93 12.41 22.46
C ALA A 310 -21.35 13.13 23.69
N SER A 311 -22.18 13.48 24.67
CA SER A 311 -21.73 14.11 25.94
C SER A 311 -20.82 13.15 26.72
N VAL A 312 -21.23 11.89 26.89
CA VAL A 312 -20.44 10.87 27.57
C VAL A 312 -19.10 10.65 26.81
N PHE A 313 -19.15 10.55 25.50
CA PHE A 313 -17.95 10.42 24.65
C PHE A 313 -17.00 11.61 24.84
N THR A 314 -17.52 12.85 24.82
CA THR A 314 -16.72 14.07 25.00
C THR A 314 -16.06 14.09 26.38
N VAL A 315 -16.77 13.71 27.44
CA VAL A 315 -16.20 13.63 28.81
C VAL A 315 -15.10 12.58 28.88
N ILE A 316 -15.32 11.38 28.32
CA ILE A 316 -14.31 10.32 28.25
C ILE A 316 -13.09 10.80 27.48
N LEU A 317 -13.29 11.49 26.35
CA LEU A 317 -12.21 12.02 25.51
C LEU A 317 -11.39 13.07 26.26
N LEU A 318 -12.02 13.99 26.98
CA LEU A 318 -11.34 14.98 27.80
C LEU A 318 -10.52 14.34 28.93
N LEU A 319 -11.06 13.35 29.63
CA LEU A 319 -10.36 12.62 30.70
C LEU A 319 -9.16 11.84 30.09
N LEU A 320 -9.35 11.21 28.93
CA LEU A 320 -8.28 10.52 28.22
C LEU A 320 -7.16 11.49 27.84
N MET A 321 -7.49 12.66 27.32
CA MET A 321 -6.51 13.69 26.93
C MET A 321 -5.71 14.20 28.15
N LEU A 322 -6.36 14.41 29.29
CA LEU A 322 -5.68 14.77 30.53
C LEU A 322 -4.71 13.67 30.98
N PHE A 323 -5.12 12.40 30.90
CA PHE A 323 -4.29 11.27 31.28
C PHE A 323 -3.09 11.11 30.35
N MET A 324 -3.27 11.38 29.06
CA MET A 324 -2.27 11.17 28.02
C MET A 324 -1.26 12.32 27.85
N ARG A 325 -1.44 13.47 28.54
CA ARG A 325 -0.58 14.68 28.43
C ARG A 325 0.94 14.39 28.50
N LYS A 326 1.34 13.56 29.47
CA LYS A 326 2.76 13.21 29.65
C LYS A 326 3.33 12.36 28.50
N ARG A 327 2.49 11.57 27.83
CA ARG A 327 2.87 10.68 26.72
C ARG A 327 3.00 11.44 25.42
N VAL A 328 2.17 12.49 25.25
CA VAL A 328 2.27 13.43 24.13
C VAL A 328 3.65 14.09 24.08
N ALA A 329 4.22 14.44 25.23
CA ALA A 329 5.56 15.02 25.30
C ALA A 329 6.65 14.09 24.77
N LEU A 330 6.54 12.78 25.02
CA LEU A 330 7.46 11.78 24.46
C LEU A 330 7.34 11.73 22.93
N THR A 331 6.13 11.73 22.40
CA THR A 331 5.89 11.71 20.94
C THR A 331 6.51 12.94 20.27
N VAL A 332 6.33 14.13 20.86
CA VAL A 332 6.95 15.37 20.36
C VAL A 332 8.47 15.28 20.38
N ALA A 333 9.06 14.76 21.48
CA ALA A 333 10.52 14.57 21.58
C ALA A 333 11.03 13.58 20.52
N LEU A 334 10.32 12.47 20.26
CA LEU A 334 10.66 11.51 19.22
C LEU A 334 10.59 12.13 17.82
N PHE A 335 9.56 12.91 17.52
CA PHE A 335 9.43 13.62 16.24
C PHE A 335 10.54 14.63 16.02
N HIS A 336 10.92 15.35 17.09
CA HIS A 336 12.07 16.27 17.04
C HIS A 336 13.37 15.53 16.71
N VAL A 337 13.60 14.37 17.34
CA VAL A 337 14.79 13.54 17.07
C VAL A 337 14.72 12.92 15.69
N ALA A 338 13.54 12.43 15.25
CA ALA A 338 13.35 11.92 13.89
C ALA A 338 13.71 12.97 12.83
N GLY A 339 13.28 14.22 13.00
CA GLY A 339 13.68 15.31 12.12
C GLY A 339 15.20 15.57 12.13
N LYS A 340 15.88 15.39 13.28
CA LYS A 340 17.37 15.44 13.32
C LYS A 340 18.01 14.30 12.54
N VAL A 341 17.44 13.09 12.60
CA VAL A 341 17.91 11.94 11.82
C VAL A 341 17.94 12.27 10.33
N PHE A 342 16.86 12.83 9.78
CA PHE A 342 16.79 13.21 8.36
C PHE A 342 17.80 14.29 7.97
N LEU A 343 18.15 15.20 8.89
CA LEU A 343 19.20 16.20 8.61
C LEU A 343 20.60 15.60 8.57
N HIS A 344 20.90 14.62 9.44
CA HIS A 344 22.21 13.95 9.46
C HIS A 344 22.31 12.81 8.42
N LEU A 345 21.17 12.26 8.00
CA LEU A 345 21.07 11.16 7.04
C LEU A 345 20.17 11.56 5.84
N PRO A 346 20.59 12.54 5.01
CA PRO A 346 19.75 13.05 3.93
C PRO A 346 19.40 11.98 2.89
N LEU A 347 20.27 10.99 2.66
CA LEU A 347 20.02 9.86 1.76
C LEU A 347 18.83 8.98 2.22
N LEU A 348 18.41 9.09 3.49
CA LEU A 348 17.23 8.38 4.00
C LEU A 348 15.95 8.84 3.28
N ALA A 349 15.88 10.11 2.90
CA ALA A 349 14.77 10.64 2.13
C ALA A 349 14.72 10.12 0.66
N LEU A 350 15.83 9.56 0.16
CA LEU A 350 15.88 8.93 -1.17
C LEU A 350 15.35 7.48 -1.15
N GLN A 351 15.27 6.86 0.01
CA GLN A 351 14.87 5.46 0.16
C GLN A 351 13.49 5.12 -0.45
N PRO A 352 12.44 5.96 -0.30
CA PRO A 352 11.14 5.70 -0.94
C PRO A 352 11.24 5.59 -2.46
N PHE A 353 12.07 6.42 -3.11
CA PHE A 353 12.26 6.38 -4.57
C PHE A 353 12.92 5.08 -5.02
N ILE A 354 13.97 4.64 -4.30
CA ILE A 354 14.68 3.41 -4.62
C ILE A 354 13.70 2.22 -4.52
N THR A 355 12.91 2.19 -3.46
CA THR A 355 11.90 1.13 -3.25
C THR A 355 10.80 1.17 -4.29
N PHE A 356 10.28 2.37 -4.60
CA PHE A 356 9.28 2.55 -5.65
C PHE A 356 9.81 2.08 -7.02
N LEU A 357 11.03 2.45 -7.37
CA LEU A 357 11.66 2.02 -8.61
C LEU A 357 11.85 0.50 -8.65
N ALA A 358 12.29 -0.10 -7.56
CA ALA A 358 12.46 -1.56 -7.47
C ALA A 358 11.11 -2.28 -7.61
N LEU A 359 10.05 -1.80 -6.95
CA LEU A 359 8.70 -2.34 -7.08
C LEU A 359 8.15 -2.15 -8.49
N LEU A 360 8.34 -0.98 -9.10
CA LEU A 360 7.89 -0.68 -10.46
C LEU A 360 8.54 -1.63 -11.48
N LEU A 361 9.86 -1.78 -11.41
CA LEU A 361 10.60 -2.69 -12.29
C LEU A 361 10.16 -4.14 -12.10
N PHE A 362 9.96 -4.56 -10.84
CA PHE A 362 9.46 -5.89 -10.54
C PHE A 362 8.03 -6.10 -11.06
N TRP A 363 7.13 -5.15 -10.89
CA TRP A 363 5.74 -5.24 -11.37
C TRP A 363 5.65 -5.21 -12.90
N LEU A 364 6.52 -4.44 -13.57
CA LEU A 364 6.65 -4.48 -15.03
C LEU A 364 7.11 -5.85 -15.52
N TYR A 365 8.15 -6.41 -14.88
CA TYR A 365 8.62 -7.77 -15.14
C TYR A 365 7.50 -8.79 -14.93
N TRP A 366 6.84 -8.72 -13.78
CA TRP A 366 5.75 -9.63 -13.43
C TRP A 366 4.59 -9.56 -14.40
N THR A 367 4.14 -8.36 -14.76
CA THR A 367 3.06 -8.15 -15.72
C THR A 367 3.44 -8.67 -17.10
N LEU A 368 4.67 -8.45 -17.55
CA LEU A 368 5.15 -8.92 -18.84
C LEU A 368 5.16 -10.46 -18.88
N VAL A 369 5.66 -11.12 -17.84
CA VAL A 369 5.67 -12.59 -17.76
C VAL A 369 4.24 -13.14 -17.67
N LEU A 370 3.33 -12.47 -16.97
CA LEU A 370 1.92 -12.85 -16.94
C LEU A 370 1.28 -12.78 -18.33
N LEU A 371 1.57 -11.75 -19.11
CA LEU A 371 1.09 -11.61 -20.49
C LEU A 371 1.69 -12.70 -21.39
N PHE A 372 2.97 -13.02 -21.23
CA PHE A 372 3.59 -14.15 -21.94
C PHE A 372 2.94 -15.49 -21.58
N LEU A 373 2.65 -15.68 -20.29
CA LEU A 373 2.01 -16.90 -19.81
C LEU A 373 0.58 -17.07 -20.39
N GLY A 374 -0.14 -15.96 -20.60
CA GLY A 374 -1.46 -15.94 -21.22
C GLY A 374 -1.48 -16.31 -22.71
N THR A 375 -0.31 -16.29 -23.39
CA THR A 375 -0.14 -16.68 -24.79
C THR A 375 0.70 -17.95 -24.96
N THR A 376 1.01 -18.61 -23.84
CA THR A 376 1.81 -19.83 -23.77
C THR A 376 0.91 -21.05 -23.60
N GLY A 377 1.31 -22.18 -24.12
CA GLY A 377 0.64 -23.48 -23.94
C GLY A 377 0.41 -24.20 -25.24
N ASN A 378 -0.40 -25.25 -25.19
CA ASN A 378 -0.75 -26.05 -26.32
C ASN A 378 -1.88 -25.41 -27.12
N PRO A 379 -1.85 -25.53 -28.47
CA PRO A 379 -2.96 -25.06 -29.29
C PRO A 379 -4.17 -25.97 -29.05
N GLU A 380 -5.28 -25.38 -28.62
CA GLU A 380 -6.58 -26.05 -28.49
C GLU A 380 -7.63 -25.31 -29.32
N GLN A 381 -8.45 -26.10 -30.03
CA GLN A 381 -9.56 -25.54 -30.79
C GLN A 381 -10.71 -25.27 -29.84
N ASN A 382 -11.17 -24.02 -29.79
CA ASN A 382 -12.32 -23.62 -29.00
C ASN A 382 -13.61 -24.18 -29.67
N GLU A 383 -14.36 -25.00 -28.95
CA GLU A 383 -15.56 -25.69 -29.46
C GLU A 383 -16.68 -24.69 -29.91
N GLU A 384 -16.77 -23.50 -29.28
CA GLU A 384 -17.80 -22.53 -29.63
C GLU A 384 -17.44 -21.70 -30.88
N THR A 385 -16.17 -21.35 -31.04
CA THR A 385 -15.72 -20.42 -32.09
C THR A 385 -14.98 -21.09 -33.23
N GLY A 386 -14.49 -22.34 -33.04
CA GLY A 386 -13.67 -23.07 -33.98
C GLY A 386 -12.24 -22.49 -34.15
N LEU A 387 -11.90 -21.46 -33.38
CA LEU A 387 -10.61 -20.75 -33.43
C LEU A 387 -9.58 -21.42 -32.53
N ILE A 388 -8.29 -21.29 -32.86
CA ILE A 388 -7.20 -21.85 -32.08
C ILE A 388 -6.85 -20.86 -30.96
N GLU A 389 -6.89 -21.33 -29.73
CA GLU A 389 -6.41 -20.64 -28.53
C GLU A 389 -5.26 -21.43 -27.91
N PHE A 390 -4.26 -20.71 -27.39
CA PHE A 390 -3.17 -21.36 -26.65
C PHE A 390 -3.55 -21.41 -25.17
N ARG A 391 -3.62 -22.64 -24.61
CA ARG A 391 -3.96 -22.87 -23.21
C ARG A 391 -2.92 -23.73 -22.51
N LEU A 392 -2.71 -23.42 -21.24
CA LEU A 392 -1.88 -24.24 -20.36
C LEU A 392 -2.69 -25.46 -19.89
N THR A 393 -2.20 -26.65 -20.21
CA THR A 393 -2.85 -27.93 -19.87
C THR A 393 -2.06 -28.72 -18.84
N GLY A 394 -2.72 -29.64 -18.12
CA GLY A 394 -2.08 -30.49 -17.13
C GLY A 394 -1.49 -29.70 -15.95
N PRO A 395 -0.30 -30.06 -15.44
CA PRO A 395 0.30 -29.39 -14.28
C PRO A 395 0.68 -27.92 -14.55
N LEU A 396 0.85 -27.53 -15.83
CA LEU A 396 1.23 -26.16 -16.21
C LEU A 396 0.11 -25.14 -15.93
N GLN A 397 -1.14 -25.56 -15.82
CA GLN A 397 -2.27 -24.70 -15.45
C GLN A 397 -2.12 -24.03 -14.08
N TYR A 398 -1.24 -24.56 -13.19
CA TYR A 398 -0.96 -23.99 -11.87
C TYR A 398 0.14 -22.92 -11.89
N LEU A 399 0.87 -22.73 -13.00
CA LEU A 399 1.91 -21.70 -13.11
C LEU A 399 1.43 -20.29 -12.82
N PRO A 400 0.22 -19.85 -13.25
CA PRO A 400 -0.29 -18.54 -12.89
C PRO A 400 -0.45 -18.34 -11.37
N TRP A 401 -0.82 -19.38 -10.63
CA TRP A 401 -0.94 -19.32 -9.17
C TRP A 401 0.41 -19.19 -8.47
N TYR A 402 1.42 -19.92 -8.95
CA TYR A 402 2.79 -19.76 -8.48
C TYR A 402 3.31 -18.34 -8.77
N HIS A 403 3.03 -17.84 -9.96
CA HIS A 403 3.40 -16.49 -10.39
C HIS A 403 2.69 -15.42 -9.56
N PHE A 404 1.42 -15.60 -9.21
CA PHE A 404 0.66 -14.73 -8.31
C PHE A 404 1.22 -14.73 -6.88
N LEU A 405 1.59 -15.91 -6.36
CA LEU A 405 2.28 -15.99 -5.07
C LEU A 405 3.59 -15.20 -5.09
N GLY A 406 4.31 -15.25 -6.21
CA GLY A 406 5.54 -14.48 -6.44
C GLY A 406 5.32 -12.97 -6.42
N LEU A 407 4.21 -12.48 -6.97
CA LEU A 407 3.86 -11.06 -6.89
C LEU A 407 3.81 -10.58 -5.44
N VAL A 408 3.09 -11.32 -4.60
CA VAL A 408 2.89 -10.92 -3.21
C VAL A 408 4.19 -11.06 -2.42
N TRP A 409 4.84 -12.22 -2.47
CA TRP A 409 6.02 -12.49 -1.65
C TRP A 409 7.21 -11.61 -1.99
N ILE A 410 7.54 -11.43 -3.28
CA ILE A 410 8.67 -10.61 -3.71
C ILE A 410 8.39 -9.12 -3.43
N SER A 411 7.13 -8.65 -3.59
CA SER A 411 6.77 -7.27 -3.23
C SER A 411 6.94 -7.02 -1.73
N GLU A 412 6.47 -7.93 -0.87
CA GLU A 412 6.66 -7.84 0.58
C GLU A 412 8.15 -7.93 0.97
N PHE A 413 8.94 -8.74 0.26
CA PHE A 413 10.38 -8.82 0.47
C PHE A 413 11.09 -7.49 0.16
N ILE A 414 10.73 -6.82 -0.94
CA ILE A 414 11.30 -5.50 -1.30
C ILE A 414 10.96 -4.46 -0.23
N LEU A 415 9.70 -4.43 0.25
CA LEU A 415 9.27 -3.54 1.32
C LEU A 415 9.99 -3.84 2.65
N ALA A 416 10.14 -5.10 2.98
CA ALA A 416 10.87 -5.52 4.19
C ALA A 416 12.37 -5.17 4.13
N CYS A 417 13.00 -5.23 2.95
CA CYS A 417 14.36 -4.74 2.73
C CYS A 417 14.47 -3.24 3.02
N GLN A 418 13.48 -2.44 2.61
CA GLN A 418 13.42 -1.01 2.94
C GLN A 418 13.35 -0.80 4.45
N GLN A 419 12.42 -1.47 5.14
CA GLN A 419 12.23 -1.35 6.59
C GLN A 419 13.52 -1.69 7.35
N MET A 420 14.17 -2.79 6.98
CA MET A 420 15.42 -3.24 7.61
C MET A 420 16.59 -2.27 7.33
N THR A 421 16.66 -1.70 6.12
CA THR A 421 17.70 -0.72 5.75
C THR A 421 17.53 0.57 6.56
N VAL A 422 16.30 1.09 6.64
CA VAL A 422 15.98 2.28 7.43
C VAL A 422 16.29 2.02 8.91
N ALA A 423 15.83 0.89 9.45
CA ALA A 423 16.08 0.50 10.84
C ALA A 423 17.59 0.44 11.15
N GLY A 424 18.38 -0.20 10.31
CA GLY A 424 19.83 -0.29 10.49
C GLY A 424 20.53 1.06 10.47
N ALA A 425 20.11 1.98 9.60
CA ALA A 425 20.66 3.34 9.54
C ALA A 425 20.31 4.15 10.80
N VAL A 426 19.03 4.08 11.24
CA VAL A 426 18.54 4.78 12.45
C VAL A 426 19.20 4.23 13.72
N VAL A 427 19.32 2.91 13.85
CA VAL A 427 20.02 2.24 14.97
C VAL A 427 21.46 2.71 15.02
N THR A 428 22.17 2.74 13.90
CA THR A 428 23.55 3.24 13.83
C THR A 428 23.63 4.70 14.28
N TYR A 429 22.70 5.55 13.83
CA TYR A 429 22.63 6.95 14.27
C TYR A 429 22.38 7.06 15.78
N TYR A 430 21.40 6.32 16.31
CA TYR A 430 20.98 6.41 17.72
C TYR A 430 22.14 6.04 18.68
N PHE A 431 22.80 4.91 18.45
CA PHE A 431 23.85 4.38 19.33
C PHE A 431 25.24 4.95 19.07
N THR A 432 25.42 5.84 18.10
CA THR A 432 26.68 6.57 17.91
C THR A 432 26.64 7.84 18.75
N ARG A 433 27.47 7.92 19.82
CA ARG A 433 27.54 9.10 20.71
C ARG A 433 28.07 10.34 20.01
N ASP A 434 29.17 10.19 19.32
CA ASP A 434 29.79 11.28 18.54
C ASP A 434 29.28 11.24 17.11
N LYS A 435 28.37 12.18 16.78
CA LYS A 435 27.74 12.24 15.44
C LYS A 435 28.76 12.56 14.32
N ASN A 436 29.92 13.08 14.67
CA ASN A 436 31.03 13.31 13.71
C ASN A 436 31.74 12.01 13.30
N ARG A 437 31.56 10.93 14.06
CA ARG A 437 32.13 9.60 13.77
C ARG A 437 31.13 8.68 13.03
N LEU A 438 29.99 9.20 12.59
CA LEU A 438 29.10 8.45 11.73
C LEU A 438 29.82 8.06 10.43
N PRO A 439 29.57 6.85 9.89
CA PRO A 439 30.04 6.50 8.56
C PRO A 439 29.60 7.57 7.55
N VAL A 440 30.37 7.82 6.51
CA VAL A 440 30.04 8.81 5.47
C VAL A 440 28.68 8.50 4.81
N THR A 441 28.34 7.21 4.69
CA THR A 441 27.08 6.73 4.12
C THR A 441 26.45 5.65 5.02
N PRO A 442 25.77 6.03 6.13
CA PRO A 442 25.19 5.03 7.05
C PRO A 442 24.15 4.13 6.39
N ILE A 443 23.43 4.65 5.40
CA ILE A 443 22.43 3.88 4.64
C ILE A 443 23.11 2.81 3.81
N LEU A 444 24.17 3.13 3.08
CA LEU A 444 24.91 2.14 2.29
C LEU A 444 25.50 1.06 3.18
N SER A 445 26.06 1.43 4.33
CA SER A 445 26.56 0.46 5.30
C SER A 445 25.43 -0.43 5.85
N SER A 446 24.21 0.11 6.03
CA SER A 446 23.03 -0.65 6.43
C SER A 446 22.59 -1.63 5.33
N VAL A 447 22.57 -1.19 4.07
CA VAL A 447 22.27 -2.07 2.91
C VAL A 447 23.30 -3.20 2.81
N LEU A 448 24.60 -2.90 2.96
CA LEU A 448 25.64 -3.93 2.93
C LEU A 448 25.51 -4.94 4.07
N ARG A 449 25.13 -4.48 5.28
CA ARG A 449 24.83 -5.37 6.42
C ARG A 449 23.60 -6.23 6.16
N LEU A 450 22.55 -5.66 5.59
CA LEU A 450 21.36 -6.39 5.18
C LEU A 450 21.70 -7.51 4.20
N VAL A 451 22.39 -7.17 3.10
CA VAL A 451 22.75 -8.14 2.05
C VAL A 451 23.68 -9.23 2.58
N ARG A 452 24.63 -8.87 3.44
CA ARG A 452 25.64 -9.83 3.93
C ARG A 452 25.11 -10.75 5.03
N TYR A 453 24.20 -10.27 5.90
CA TYR A 453 23.86 -10.99 7.13
C TYR A 453 22.37 -11.26 7.35
N HIS A 454 21.46 -10.43 6.81
CA HIS A 454 20.07 -10.41 7.26
C HIS A 454 19.01 -10.68 6.17
N LEU A 455 19.42 -11.08 4.95
CA LEU A 455 18.45 -11.42 3.88
C LEU A 455 17.51 -12.56 4.28
N GLY A 456 18.00 -13.55 5.05
CA GLY A 456 17.17 -14.64 5.55
C GLY A 456 16.08 -14.17 6.52
N THR A 457 16.41 -13.23 7.40
CA THR A 457 15.44 -12.62 8.32
C THR A 457 14.34 -11.89 7.58
N VAL A 458 14.69 -11.13 6.55
CA VAL A 458 13.73 -10.40 5.71
C VAL A 458 12.87 -11.36 4.89
N ALA A 459 13.47 -12.42 4.31
CA ALA A 459 12.74 -13.45 3.58
C ALA A 459 11.71 -14.17 4.45
N LYS A 460 12.06 -14.48 5.71
CA LYS A 460 11.17 -15.10 6.67
C LYS A 460 10.00 -14.18 7.06
N GLY A 461 10.28 -12.93 7.41
CA GLY A 461 9.25 -11.99 7.80
C GLY A 461 8.28 -11.67 6.66
N SER A 462 8.76 -11.45 5.42
CA SER A 462 7.93 -11.25 4.25
C SER A 462 7.08 -12.49 3.92
N PHE A 463 7.61 -13.71 4.12
CA PHE A 463 6.85 -14.94 3.94
C PHE A 463 5.66 -15.05 4.92
N ILE A 464 5.86 -14.71 6.20
CA ILE A 464 4.79 -14.74 7.22
C ILE A 464 3.64 -13.79 6.83
N ILE A 465 3.95 -12.59 6.32
CA ILE A 465 2.91 -11.67 5.84
C ILE A 465 2.20 -12.25 4.63
N THR A 466 2.95 -12.82 3.68
CA THR A 466 2.40 -13.44 2.47
C THR A 466 1.41 -14.56 2.80
N LEU A 467 1.70 -15.38 3.83
CA LEU A 467 0.82 -16.45 4.32
C LEU A 467 -0.56 -15.96 4.78
N VAL A 468 -0.68 -14.73 5.25
CA VAL A 468 -1.96 -14.13 5.69
C VAL A 468 -2.60 -13.32 4.56
N LYS A 469 -1.77 -12.61 3.78
CA LYS A 469 -2.23 -11.70 2.72
C LYS A 469 -2.83 -12.46 1.54
N VAL A 470 -2.21 -13.57 1.11
CA VAL A 470 -2.72 -14.37 -0.02
C VAL A 470 -4.09 -14.95 0.23
N PRO A 471 -4.37 -15.66 1.35
CA PRO A 471 -5.73 -16.13 1.65
C PRO A 471 -6.74 -14.98 1.71
N ARG A 472 -6.39 -13.84 2.28
CA ARG A 472 -7.27 -12.66 2.31
C ARG A 472 -7.63 -12.17 0.91
N LEU A 473 -6.64 -12.08 0.00
CA LEU A 473 -6.86 -11.67 -1.39
C LEU A 473 -7.76 -12.67 -2.14
N VAL A 474 -7.54 -13.97 -1.93
CA VAL A 474 -8.38 -15.04 -2.52
C VAL A 474 -9.81 -14.95 -2.00
N LEU A 475 -10.02 -14.76 -0.68
CA LEU A 475 -11.36 -14.61 -0.11
C LEU A 475 -12.06 -13.34 -0.61
N MET A 476 -11.33 -12.23 -0.77
CA MET A 476 -11.86 -11.00 -1.38
C MET A 476 -12.30 -11.23 -2.83
N TYR A 477 -11.50 -11.93 -3.62
CA TYR A 477 -11.85 -12.29 -4.99
C TYR A 477 -13.11 -13.16 -5.04
N LEU A 478 -13.17 -14.23 -4.21
CA LEU A 478 -14.34 -15.10 -4.09
C LEU A 478 -15.59 -14.33 -3.65
N HIS A 479 -15.45 -13.43 -2.68
CA HIS A 479 -16.56 -12.59 -2.23
C HIS A 479 -17.13 -11.73 -3.38
N ASN A 480 -16.25 -11.17 -4.21
CA ASN A 480 -16.68 -10.36 -5.37
C ASN A 480 -17.32 -11.22 -6.46
N GLN A 481 -16.86 -12.44 -6.71
CA GLN A 481 -17.43 -13.36 -7.70
C GLN A 481 -18.80 -13.90 -7.28
N LEU A 482 -18.99 -14.16 -5.99
CA LEU A 482 -20.22 -14.71 -5.44
C LEU A 482 -21.28 -13.62 -5.14
N LYS A 483 -20.98 -12.36 -5.41
CA LYS A 483 -21.90 -11.24 -5.17
C LYS A 483 -23.22 -11.43 -5.94
N GLY A 484 -24.31 -11.72 -5.21
CA GLY A 484 -25.65 -11.93 -5.76
C GLY A 484 -26.15 -13.39 -5.70
N ARG A 485 -25.31 -14.39 -5.41
CA ARG A 485 -25.70 -15.81 -5.31
C ARG A 485 -25.66 -16.38 -3.88
N GLU A 486 -25.17 -15.62 -2.91
CA GLU A 486 -24.89 -16.12 -1.55
C GLU A 486 -26.07 -15.92 -0.60
N ASN A 487 -26.23 -16.88 0.32
CA ASN A 487 -27.03 -16.74 1.52
C ASN A 487 -26.44 -15.64 2.42
N VAL A 488 -27.29 -14.89 3.13
CA VAL A 488 -26.89 -13.81 4.03
C VAL A 488 -25.87 -14.28 5.07
N CYS A 489 -26.01 -15.48 5.60
CA CYS A 489 -25.10 -16.08 6.59
C CYS A 489 -23.70 -16.33 5.99
N ALA A 490 -23.61 -16.91 4.79
CA ALA A 490 -22.33 -17.14 4.10
C ALA A 490 -21.60 -15.84 3.81
N ARG A 491 -22.31 -14.79 3.41
CA ARG A 491 -21.76 -13.46 3.18
C ARG A 491 -21.21 -12.82 4.46
N CYS A 492 -21.94 -12.94 5.56
CA CYS A 492 -21.51 -12.42 6.86
C CYS A 492 -20.25 -13.15 7.35
N LEU A 493 -20.20 -14.48 7.25
CA LEU A 493 -19.04 -15.29 7.61
C LEU A 493 -17.81 -14.92 6.78
N LEU A 494 -17.97 -14.77 5.44
CA LEU A 494 -16.88 -14.41 4.53
C LEU A 494 -16.31 -13.02 4.85
N LYS A 495 -17.18 -12.04 5.09
CA LYS A 495 -16.76 -10.68 5.53
C LYS A 495 -16.05 -10.73 6.87
N SER A 496 -16.51 -11.52 7.83
CA SER A 496 -15.86 -11.70 9.12
C SER A 496 -14.45 -12.29 8.97
N CYS A 497 -14.28 -13.35 8.16
CA CYS A 497 -12.98 -13.95 7.88
C CYS A 497 -12.02 -12.95 7.22
N ILE A 498 -12.48 -12.17 6.23
CA ILE A 498 -11.68 -11.13 5.58
C ILE A 498 -11.24 -10.06 6.59
N CYS A 499 -12.15 -9.64 7.49
CA CYS A 499 -11.86 -8.68 8.55
C CYS A 499 -10.82 -9.23 9.55
N CYS A 500 -10.97 -10.48 10.01
CA CYS A 500 -10.01 -11.13 10.91
C CYS A 500 -8.62 -11.23 10.28
N LEU A 501 -8.53 -11.66 9.01
CA LEU A 501 -7.25 -11.73 8.29
C LEU A 501 -6.64 -10.35 8.08
N TRP A 502 -7.44 -9.31 7.84
CA TRP A 502 -6.97 -7.93 7.74
C TRP A 502 -6.38 -7.43 9.07
N CYS A 503 -7.06 -7.68 10.19
CA CYS A 503 -6.54 -7.35 11.53
C CYS A 503 -5.23 -8.08 11.82
N LEU A 504 -5.18 -9.39 11.52
CA LEU A 504 -3.98 -10.21 11.69
C LEU A 504 -2.81 -9.69 10.84
N GLU A 505 -3.06 -9.36 9.56
CA GLU A 505 -2.05 -8.78 8.67
C GLU A 505 -1.49 -7.47 9.25
N LYS A 506 -2.33 -6.58 9.76
CA LYS A 506 -1.90 -5.32 10.38
C LYS A 506 -1.04 -5.55 11.62
N CYS A 507 -1.45 -6.47 12.50
CA CYS A 507 -0.68 -6.85 13.70
C CYS A 507 0.69 -7.45 13.33
N LEU A 508 0.73 -8.33 12.34
CA LEU A 508 1.98 -8.95 11.88
C LEU A 508 2.91 -7.95 11.19
N ASN A 509 2.39 -7.04 10.38
CA ASN A 509 3.18 -5.98 9.76
C ASN A 509 3.89 -5.13 10.81
N TYR A 510 3.14 -4.70 11.84
CA TYR A 510 3.69 -3.91 12.94
C TYR A 510 4.75 -4.70 13.73
N LEU A 511 4.46 -5.98 14.04
CA LEU A 511 5.42 -6.84 14.73
C LEU A 511 6.69 -7.08 13.91
N ASN A 512 6.56 -7.34 12.60
CA ASN A 512 7.69 -7.56 11.70
C ASN A 512 8.60 -6.33 11.60
N GLN A 513 8.02 -5.14 11.46
CA GLN A 513 8.77 -3.88 11.42
C GLN A 513 9.63 -3.72 12.68
N ASN A 514 9.05 -3.97 13.86
CA ASN A 514 9.77 -3.90 15.13
C ASN A 514 10.78 -5.06 15.31
N ALA A 515 10.48 -6.25 14.75
CA ALA A 515 11.42 -7.37 14.74
C ALA A 515 12.66 -7.05 13.88
N TYR A 516 12.48 -6.40 12.73
CA TYR A 516 13.62 -5.94 11.92
C TYR A 516 14.48 -4.92 12.65
N ALA A 517 13.85 -3.98 13.37
CA ALA A 517 14.57 -3.02 14.20
C ALA A 517 15.34 -3.73 15.34
N ALA A 518 14.75 -4.70 16.02
CA ALA A 518 15.41 -5.50 17.04
C ALA A 518 16.57 -6.36 16.47
N THR A 519 16.41 -6.92 15.26
CA THR A 519 17.51 -7.61 14.54
C THR A 519 18.63 -6.63 14.19
N ALA A 520 18.30 -5.40 13.78
CA ALA A 520 19.30 -4.38 13.50
C ALA A 520 20.11 -4.00 14.76
N ILE A 521 19.50 -4.05 15.95
CA ILE A 521 20.17 -3.78 17.24
C ILE A 521 21.03 -4.99 17.67
N ASN A 522 20.43 -6.19 17.73
CA ASN A 522 21.00 -7.37 18.44
C ASN A 522 21.59 -8.42 17.51
N SER A 523 21.40 -8.33 16.19
CA SER A 523 21.82 -9.35 15.19
C SER A 523 21.33 -10.77 15.50
N THR A 524 20.12 -10.90 16.09
CA THR A 524 19.51 -12.19 16.43
C THR A 524 18.57 -12.69 15.32
N SER A 525 18.19 -13.97 15.35
CA SER A 525 17.25 -14.54 14.40
C SER A 525 15.88 -13.85 14.47
N PHE A 526 15.11 -13.89 13.38
CA PHE A 526 13.82 -13.22 13.28
C PHE A 526 12.86 -13.53 14.45
N CYS A 527 12.68 -14.81 14.80
CA CYS A 527 11.76 -15.17 15.87
C CYS A 527 12.20 -14.68 17.25
N THR A 528 13.51 -14.68 17.52
CA THR A 528 14.06 -14.13 18.77
C THR A 528 13.88 -12.63 18.82
N SER A 529 14.20 -11.94 17.74
CA SER A 529 14.02 -10.49 17.61
C SER A 529 12.54 -10.09 17.73
N ALA A 530 11.63 -10.85 17.11
CA ALA A 530 10.19 -10.61 17.18
C ALA A 530 9.66 -10.79 18.63
N ARG A 531 10.13 -11.81 19.33
CA ARG A 531 9.78 -12.05 20.75
C ARG A 531 10.29 -10.90 21.63
N ASP A 532 11.54 -10.51 21.47
CA ASP A 532 12.16 -9.44 22.27
C ASP A 532 11.47 -8.09 22.02
N ALA A 533 11.18 -7.77 20.75
CA ALA A 533 10.41 -6.59 20.37
C ALA A 533 9.00 -6.63 20.97
N PHE A 534 8.29 -7.77 20.85
CA PHE A 534 6.94 -7.93 21.39
C PHE A 534 6.90 -7.68 22.90
N VAL A 535 7.83 -8.25 23.67
CA VAL A 535 7.91 -8.04 25.13
C VAL A 535 8.10 -6.55 25.45
N ILE A 536 9.01 -5.86 24.75
CA ILE A 536 9.26 -4.43 24.95
C ILE A 536 8.01 -3.60 24.60
N LEU A 537 7.32 -3.93 23.51
CA LEU A 537 6.09 -3.25 23.08
C LEU A 537 4.96 -3.43 24.08
N VAL A 538 4.76 -4.65 24.62
CA VAL A 538 3.72 -4.94 25.62
C VAL A 538 4.03 -4.24 26.95
N GLU A 539 5.28 -4.27 27.41
CA GLU A 539 5.72 -3.54 28.61
C GLU A 539 5.45 -2.01 28.48
N ASN A 540 5.45 -1.47 27.26
CA ASN A 540 5.22 -0.07 26.95
C ASN A 540 3.94 0.19 26.15
N ALA A 541 2.96 -0.71 26.17
CA ALA A 541 1.80 -0.71 25.27
C ALA A 541 1.06 0.63 25.21
N LEU A 542 0.84 1.28 26.36
CA LEU A 542 0.16 2.58 26.40
C LEU A 542 1.02 3.74 25.82
N ARG A 543 2.35 3.66 25.88
CA ARG A 543 3.24 4.64 25.23
C ARG A 543 3.22 4.44 23.72
N VAL A 544 3.32 3.20 23.29
CA VAL A 544 3.22 2.78 21.88
C VAL A 544 1.89 3.25 21.27
N ALA A 545 0.76 2.93 21.92
CA ALA A 545 -0.56 3.35 21.44
C ALA A 545 -0.68 4.86 21.27
N THR A 546 -0.07 5.63 22.20
CA THR A 546 -0.09 7.11 22.12
C THR A 546 0.75 7.61 20.94
N ILE A 547 1.97 7.06 20.78
CA ILE A 547 2.88 7.45 19.70
C ILE A 547 2.23 7.18 18.35
N ASN A 548 1.65 5.98 18.18
CA ASN A 548 0.99 5.61 16.94
C ASN A 548 -0.25 6.48 16.67
N ALA A 549 -1.16 6.63 17.65
CA ALA A 549 -2.37 7.42 17.44
C ALA A 549 -2.09 8.89 17.09
N ILE A 550 -1.15 9.52 17.78
CA ILE A 550 -0.75 10.91 17.50
C ILE A 550 0.06 10.97 16.21
N GLY A 551 0.98 10.01 16.03
CA GLY A 551 1.84 9.92 14.87
C GLY A 551 1.03 9.79 13.58
N ASP A 552 0.18 8.79 13.49
CA ASP A 552 -0.68 8.53 12.33
C ASP A 552 -1.51 9.75 11.95
N PHE A 553 -2.05 10.45 12.96
CA PHE A 553 -2.86 11.63 12.70
C PHE A 553 -2.03 12.82 12.20
N VAL A 554 -0.89 13.10 12.82
CA VAL A 554 0.01 14.19 12.40
C VAL A 554 0.52 13.94 10.98
N LEU A 555 0.91 12.69 10.68
CA LEU A 555 1.36 12.30 9.35
C LEU A 555 0.22 12.33 8.32
N PHE A 556 -1.00 11.95 8.71
CA PHE A 556 -2.19 12.09 7.87
C PHE A 556 -2.46 13.54 7.50
N LEU A 557 -2.44 14.46 8.47
CA LEU A 557 -2.54 15.90 8.20
C LEU A 557 -1.45 16.40 7.25
N GLY A 558 -0.23 15.89 7.41
CA GLY A 558 0.87 16.18 6.49
C GLY A 558 0.56 15.74 5.05
N LYS A 559 0.01 14.54 4.86
CA LYS A 559 -0.41 14.03 3.54
C LYS A 559 -1.51 14.91 2.92
N VAL A 560 -2.51 15.26 3.71
CA VAL A 560 -3.60 16.15 3.28
C VAL A 560 -3.07 17.54 2.93
N LEU A 561 -2.14 18.09 3.72
CA LEU A 561 -1.54 19.40 3.46
C LEU A 561 -0.79 19.41 2.10
N ILE A 562 0.03 18.39 1.83
CA ILE A 562 0.74 18.30 0.55
C ILE A 562 -0.26 18.18 -0.61
N MET A 563 -1.28 17.32 -0.45
CA MET A 563 -2.33 17.16 -1.45
C MET A 563 -3.06 18.47 -1.74
N THR A 564 -3.47 19.20 -0.71
CA THR A 564 -4.21 20.46 -0.87
C THR A 564 -3.36 21.57 -1.46
N MET A 565 -2.09 21.70 -1.06
CA MET A 565 -1.16 22.67 -1.64
C MET A 565 -0.89 22.39 -3.11
N THR A 566 -0.69 21.12 -3.47
CA THR A 566 -0.47 20.71 -4.86
C THR A 566 -1.75 20.90 -5.70
N ALA A 567 -2.91 20.55 -5.14
CA ALA A 567 -4.20 20.76 -5.80
C ALA A 567 -4.48 22.24 -6.01
N PHE A 568 -4.19 23.09 -5.02
CA PHE A 568 -4.33 24.55 -5.16
C PHE A 568 -3.44 25.10 -6.26
N ALA A 569 -2.16 24.71 -6.31
CA ALA A 569 -1.26 25.06 -7.40
C ALA A 569 -1.79 24.56 -8.76
N GLY A 570 -2.38 23.35 -8.78
CA GLY A 570 -3.03 22.77 -9.95
C GLY A 570 -4.21 23.60 -10.44
N VAL A 571 -5.08 24.05 -9.54
CA VAL A 571 -6.21 24.94 -9.89
C VAL A 571 -5.68 26.23 -10.52
N LEU A 572 -4.66 26.86 -9.94
CA LEU A 572 -4.09 28.12 -10.49
C LEU A 572 -3.50 27.93 -11.87
N LEU A 573 -2.81 26.82 -12.13
CA LEU A 573 -2.16 26.55 -13.42
C LEU A 573 -3.14 26.06 -14.49
N LEU A 574 -4.15 25.27 -14.12
CA LEU A 574 -5.14 24.72 -15.05
C LEU A 574 -6.32 25.67 -15.32
N ASN A 575 -6.57 26.64 -14.45
CA ASN A 575 -7.70 27.59 -14.56
C ASN A 575 -7.60 28.51 -15.80
N SER A 576 -6.49 28.48 -16.53
CA SER A 576 -6.36 29.20 -17.83
C SER A 576 -7.15 28.50 -18.96
N GLN A 577 -7.62 27.27 -18.74
CA GLN A 577 -8.46 26.51 -19.67
C GLN A 577 -9.94 26.79 -19.36
N ARG A 578 -10.72 27.15 -20.38
CA ARG A 578 -12.09 27.71 -20.22
C ARG A 578 -13.16 26.71 -19.77
N ASP A 579 -12.96 25.39 -19.94
CA ASP A 579 -13.99 24.36 -19.66
C ASP A 579 -13.69 23.55 -18.38
N TYR A 580 -14.57 23.66 -17.40
CA TYR A 580 -14.47 22.92 -16.11
C TYR A 580 -14.32 21.41 -16.26
N ALA A 581 -14.94 20.80 -17.28
CA ALA A 581 -14.85 19.37 -17.53
C ALA A 581 -13.43 18.93 -17.93
N GLU A 582 -12.63 19.78 -18.53
CA GLU A 582 -11.31 19.42 -19.07
C GLU A 582 -10.22 19.38 -18.01
N TRP A 583 -10.30 20.18 -16.94
CA TRP A 583 -9.26 20.24 -15.91
C TRP A 583 -9.57 19.41 -14.63
N LEU A 584 -10.83 18.96 -14.45
CA LEU A 584 -11.23 18.20 -13.26
C LEU A 584 -10.48 16.86 -13.12
N LEU A 585 -10.37 16.09 -14.21
CA LEU A 585 -9.66 14.81 -14.21
C LEU A 585 -8.14 14.98 -14.03
N PRO A 586 -7.45 15.87 -14.74
CA PRO A 586 -6.06 16.21 -14.47
C PRO A 586 -5.82 16.58 -13.00
N LEU A 587 -6.68 17.41 -12.42
CA LEU A 587 -6.58 17.82 -11.02
C LEU A 587 -6.78 16.63 -10.06
N ALA A 588 -7.75 15.73 -10.32
CA ALA A 588 -7.99 14.54 -9.52
C ALA A 588 -6.78 13.59 -9.57
N ILE A 589 -6.19 13.39 -10.75
CA ILE A 589 -4.99 12.56 -10.94
C ILE A 589 -3.81 13.14 -10.15
N VAL A 590 -3.56 14.46 -10.27
CA VAL A 590 -2.49 15.13 -9.52
C VAL A 590 -2.72 15.07 -8.03
N SER A 591 -3.95 15.26 -7.55
CA SER A 591 -4.30 15.18 -6.12
C SER A 591 -4.07 13.77 -5.56
N LEU A 592 -4.49 12.73 -6.30
CA LEU A 592 -4.25 11.34 -5.92
C LEU A 592 -2.75 11.02 -5.92
N PHE A 593 -2.03 11.43 -6.96
CA PHE A 593 -0.59 11.20 -7.06
C PHE A 593 0.18 11.92 -5.94
N SER A 594 -0.15 13.17 -5.65
CA SER A 594 0.48 13.93 -4.57
C SER A 594 0.23 13.30 -3.20
N PHE A 595 -0.98 12.75 -2.96
CA PHE A 595 -1.28 12.00 -1.75
C PHE A 595 -0.45 10.71 -1.64
N LEU A 596 -0.31 9.95 -2.74
CA LEU A 596 0.49 8.74 -2.78
C LEU A 596 1.99 9.03 -2.55
N VAL A 597 2.52 10.07 -3.16
CA VAL A 597 3.90 10.53 -2.95
C VAL A 597 4.11 10.90 -1.48
N ALA A 598 3.25 11.75 -0.93
CA ALA A 598 3.30 12.13 0.48
C ALA A 598 3.23 10.90 1.41
N HIS A 599 2.39 9.93 1.08
CA HIS A 599 2.29 8.67 1.83
C HIS A 599 3.61 7.89 1.83
N CYS A 600 4.27 7.74 0.67
CA CYS A 600 5.56 7.05 0.57
C CYS A 600 6.65 7.72 1.42
N PHE A 601 6.75 9.06 1.39
CA PHE A 601 7.74 9.79 2.18
C PHE A 601 7.45 9.75 3.68
N LEU A 602 6.21 10.01 4.07
CA LEU A 602 5.83 10.06 5.47
C LEU A 602 5.77 8.68 6.11
N SER A 603 5.61 7.59 5.35
CA SER A 603 5.74 6.23 5.88
C SER A 603 7.18 5.91 6.30
N VAL A 604 8.20 6.44 5.61
CA VAL A 604 9.59 6.31 6.07
C VAL A 604 9.83 7.10 7.36
N PHE A 605 9.20 8.27 7.49
CA PHE A 605 9.27 9.03 8.74
C PHE A 605 8.63 8.26 9.92
N GLU A 606 7.51 7.60 9.68
CA GLU A 606 6.84 6.71 10.65
C GLU A 606 7.76 5.57 11.10
N ILE A 607 8.41 4.86 10.14
CA ILE A 607 9.39 3.82 10.45
C ILE A 607 10.54 4.38 11.31
N VAL A 608 11.06 5.57 11.01
CA VAL A 608 12.11 6.21 11.80
C VAL A 608 11.66 6.46 13.24
N VAL A 609 10.44 6.95 13.44
CA VAL A 609 9.87 7.21 14.78
C VAL A 609 9.72 5.91 15.58
N ASP A 610 9.21 4.85 14.96
CA ASP A 610 9.04 3.54 15.60
C ASP A 610 10.38 2.92 16.01
N VAL A 611 11.36 2.98 15.11
CA VAL A 611 12.72 2.49 15.42
C VAL A 611 13.39 3.30 16.52
N LEU A 612 13.25 4.63 16.52
CA LEU A 612 13.75 5.49 17.59
C LEU A 612 13.09 5.17 18.93
N PHE A 613 11.77 4.91 18.94
CA PHE A 613 11.08 4.49 20.14
C PHE A 613 11.61 3.14 20.66
N LEU A 614 11.82 2.16 19.79
CA LEU A 614 12.36 0.87 20.19
C LEU A 614 13.79 1.03 20.74
N CYS A 615 14.66 1.82 20.09
CA CYS A 615 16.00 2.14 20.59
C CYS A 615 15.95 2.82 21.96
N PHE A 616 15.04 3.79 22.15
CA PHE A 616 14.81 4.46 23.42
C PHE A 616 14.35 3.49 24.52
N ALA A 617 13.42 2.59 24.21
CA ALA A 617 12.92 1.60 25.15
C ALA A 617 14.02 0.60 25.56
N VAL A 618 14.84 0.16 24.61
CA VAL A 618 16.01 -0.70 24.87
C VAL A 618 17.06 0.04 25.70
N ASP A 619 17.39 1.28 25.35
CA ASP A 619 18.38 2.11 26.07
C ASP A 619 17.94 2.33 27.52
N THR A 620 16.68 2.69 27.77
CA THR A 620 16.15 2.89 29.13
C THR A 620 16.00 1.59 29.93
N LYS A 621 15.90 0.43 29.28
CA LYS A 621 15.82 -0.89 29.93
C LYS A 621 17.19 -1.36 30.44
N TYR A 622 18.25 -1.13 29.67
CA TYR A 622 19.59 -1.66 29.96
C TYR A 622 20.56 -0.63 30.55
N ASN A 623 20.37 0.65 30.30
CA ASN A 623 21.17 1.75 30.82
C ASN A 623 20.35 2.58 31.80
N ASP A 624 21.00 3.07 32.89
CA ASP A 624 20.34 3.82 33.97
C ASP A 624 20.87 5.25 34.13
N GLY A 625 21.85 5.65 33.31
CA GLY A 625 22.49 6.97 33.34
C GLY A 625 23.58 7.08 34.41
N SER A 626 23.97 5.99 35.11
CA SER A 626 25.08 5.96 36.04
C SER A 626 26.43 5.90 35.31
N PRO A 627 27.55 6.30 35.95
CA PRO A 627 28.86 6.16 35.34
C PRO A 627 29.16 4.73 34.91
N GLY A 628 29.37 4.52 33.60
CA GLY A 628 29.53 3.22 32.95
C GLY A 628 28.27 2.57 32.45
N ARG A 629 27.10 3.20 32.58
CA ARG A 629 25.79 2.85 31.98
C ARG A 629 25.05 4.11 31.50
N GLU A 630 25.78 4.99 30.88
CA GLU A 630 25.23 6.24 30.36
C GLU A 630 24.27 5.98 29.20
N PHE A 631 23.24 6.81 29.06
CA PHE A 631 22.29 6.74 27.97
C PHE A 631 22.94 7.16 26.63
N PHE A 632 22.48 6.56 25.54
CA PHE A 632 22.84 6.93 24.16
C PHE A 632 21.88 7.98 23.57
N MET A 633 20.74 8.22 24.21
CA MET A 633 19.66 9.07 23.71
C MET A 633 20.09 10.53 23.51
N ASP A 634 19.40 11.21 22.57
CA ASP A 634 19.54 12.66 22.33
C ASP A 634 19.09 13.48 23.55
N LYS A 635 19.61 14.72 23.67
CA LYS A 635 19.27 15.65 24.76
C LYS A 635 17.76 15.83 24.98
N ALA A 636 16.98 15.91 23.91
CA ALA A 636 15.54 16.07 23.99
C ALA A 636 14.84 14.89 24.70
N LEU A 637 15.29 13.66 24.44
CA LEU A 637 14.80 12.46 25.11
C LEU A 637 15.33 12.37 26.55
N MET A 638 16.55 12.83 26.79
CA MET A 638 17.15 12.87 28.13
C MET A 638 16.39 13.83 29.05
N GLU A 639 16.06 15.03 28.59
CA GLU A 639 15.22 16.00 29.33
C GLU A 639 13.84 15.40 29.67
N PHE A 640 13.25 14.64 28.74
CA PHE A 640 11.99 13.93 29.02
C PHE A 640 12.14 12.89 30.14
N VAL A 641 13.18 12.07 30.12
CA VAL A 641 13.46 11.05 31.14
C VAL A 641 13.71 11.70 32.50
N GLU A 642 14.53 12.76 32.55
CA GLU A 642 14.80 13.49 33.79
C GLU A 642 13.53 14.16 34.37
N SER A 643 12.73 14.81 33.53
CA SER A 643 11.47 15.40 33.95
C SER A 643 10.49 14.37 34.52
N SER A 644 10.39 13.20 33.88
CA SER A 644 9.58 12.08 34.35
C SER A 644 10.07 11.55 35.70
N ARG A 645 11.37 11.36 35.88
CA ARG A 645 11.97 10.92 37.15
C ARG A 645 11.78 11.95 38.27
N ARG A 646 11.86 13.26 37.96
CA ARG A 646 11.60 14.31 38.95
C ARG A 646 10.13 14.27 39.44
N LEU A 647 9.18 14.05 38.53
CA LEU A 647 7.75 13.94 38.84
C LEU A 647 7.45 12.69 39.67
N GLU A 648 8.07 11.55 39.37
CA GLU A 648 7.93 10.30 40.14
C GLU A 648 8.44 10.49 41.58
N ARG A 649 9.65 11.04 41.74
CA ARG A 649 10.20 11.37 43.08
C ARG A 649 9.32 12.36 43.86
N ALA A 650 8.73 13.35 43.18
CA ALA A 650 7.80 14.28 43.82
C ALA A 650 6.49 13.58 44.27
N ALA A 651 5.98 12.67 43.45
CA ALA A 651 4.79 11.88 43.78
C ALA A 651 5.04 10.91 44.94
N GLU A 652 6.21 10.25 44.97
CA GLU A 652 6.62 9.41 46.10
C GLU A 652 6.77 10.16 47.39
N ARG A 653 7.39 11.37 47.35
CA ARG A 653 7.48 12.25 48.53
C ARG A 653 6.11 12.71 49.00
N GLY A 654 5.18 13.00 48.07
CA GLY A 654 3.79 13.31 48.39
C GLY A 654 3.06 12.16 49.09
N ARG A 655 3.19 10.94 48.58
CA ARG A 655 2.62 9.73 49.19
C ARG A 655 3.22 9.42 50.58
N SER A 656 4.52 9.62 50.75
CA SER A 656 5.18 9.45 52.05
C SER A 656 4.66 10.45 53.06
N ARG A 657 4.49 11.75 52.67
CA ARG A 657 3.93 12.78 53.55
C ARG A 657 2.47 12.50 53.94
N VAL A 658 1.65 12.01 53.01
CA VAL A 658 0.25 11.63 53.30
C VAL A 658 0.21 10.46 54.29
N LYS A 659 1.03 9.42 54.07
CA LYS A 659 1.14 8.30 55.04
C LYS A 659 1.63 8.72 56.42
N GLU A 660 2.59 9.67 56.49
CA GLU A 660 3.04 10.25 57.77
C GLU A 660 1.97 11.09 58.42
N ALA A 661 1.16 11.83 57.65
CA ALA A 661 0.03 12.61 58.16
C ALA A 661 -1.12 11.72 58.70
N GLU A 662 -1.42 10.60 58.01
CA GLU A 662 -2.40 9.60 58.46
C GLU A 662 -1.95 8.82 59.71
N MET A 663 -0.67 8.63 59.91
CA MET A 663 -0.14 7.99 61.13
C MET A 663 -0.05 8.90 62.37
N LYS A 664 -0.17 10.22 62.24
CA LYS A 664 -0.09 11.17 63.35
C LYS A 664 -1.33 11.26 64.26
N PRO A 665 -2.58 10.91 63.90
CA PRO A 665 -3.72 11.06 64.80
C PRO A 665 -3.76 10.08 65.98
N MET A 666 -3.05 8.95 65.94
CA MET A 666 -3.20 7.93 67.00
C MET A 666 -2.34 8.17 68.28
N LYS A 667 -1.41 9.12 68.27
CA LYS A 667 -0.59 9.40 69.46
C LYS A 667 -1.17 10.44 70.45
N TYR A 668 -2.19 11.20 70.03
CA TYR A 668 -2.76 12.25 70.89
C TYR A 668 -3.94 11.80 71.78
N PHE A 669 -4.57 10.64 71.53
CA PHE A 669 -5.74 10.19 72.30
C PHE A 669 -5.40 9.30 73.49
N ARG A 670 -4.12 8.90 73.72
CA ARG A 670 -3.72 8.00 74.81
C ARG A 670 -3.20 8.67 76.07
N ARG A 671 -3.19 10.05 76.15
CA ARG A 671 -2.63 10.80 77.28
C ARG A 671 -3.65 11.51 78.15
N ARG A 672 -4.98 11.29 77.96
CA ARG A 672 -6.04 11.96 78.77
C ARG A 672 -6.91 11.01 79.60
N ARG A 673 -6.40 9.81 79.91
CA ARG A 673 -7.08 8.94 80.92
C ARG A 673 -6.10 8.45 81.96
N ARG A 674 -5.43 9.38 82.65
CA ARG A 674 -4.81 9.11 83.95
C ARG A 674 -4.66 10.50 84.66
N VAL A 675 -5.72 10.99 85.26
CA VAL A 675 -5.74 11.74 86.51
C VAL A 675 -7.09 11.41 87.15
#